data_dd8b15a6f8d5f96c7b63fc6c61ddfc25
#
_entry.id   dd8b15a6f8d5f96c7b63fc6c61ddfc25
#
_cell.length_a   1.000
_cell.length_b   1.000
_cell.length_c   1.000
_cell.angle_alpha   90.00
_cell.angle_beta   90.00
_cell.angle_gamma   90.00
#
_symmetry.space_group_name_H-M   'P 1'
#
loop_
_entity.id
_entity.type
_entity.pdbx_description
1 polymer ?
#
loop_
_entity_poly.entity_id
_entity_poly.type
_entity_poly.pdbx_seq_one_letter_code
_entity_poly.pdbx_strand_id
1 'polypeptide(L)'
;MGTMVNRGSEWRRWEPHIHAPGTVLNNQFGGADAWTNYLATLEGLTPKVEAVGVTDYYVTDTYEEVLRQRTAGRLPDVQLIFPNIEVRLDVAARSGFVNLHLLVSPEDPDHLVQVRRILTRLQFNAHGDRFDCTREELIRLGKRADPTISDDRAALAHGATQFKVNFAQLREVFSESDWAKKNILIAVAGGADDGTSGVRQAADATLRQEIEKFSHVIFASSQAQREFWLGERTVSVNELRARYNGCKPCLHGSDAHDQLATGQPTDDRFCWIKGALTFDALRQACIDPGNRAYVGAEPPHRAMPSQLISQVEITDASWAVTPTIPLNPGLVAIVGARGSGKTALTDVIAAGCDAIALEAWNADENISPSFLVRARTLIGDAKVTLRWGGGSTITRALDGRDANEPLAYPRARYLSQQFVEELCSSKGASEGLIQEIERVIFEAHPEDECEGAMNFAELLDSRIMRFQQSRQREAEAIALISERIAEELEKEGLVAALNQQTVQKRSLIAGYNADLAKLVIKGTQAQVNRHVELSQAAQALNVKIQGFGNQRRIFLTLQDEVSNMRATKAPEMLRGVQARYPGSGLSAAQWDEFLLVYKGDVDKALSGYIVWVDQEIAKINGVRPPPGDPNVPLIADGEDLTTVKLATIKAEMARLEQLISADTIIRNQYTALSSRIAQENTALKILEMRLTDAQGAAVRRKTLQTEREAAYGRVFDAIISEQNVLVDLYAPLMARLANSPGTLRKLSFSVSRVVDANTWADFAEDKLIDCRKSGPFYGRGSLTALANSELKPAWESGSAVQIQAAMANFIAKYWKDLVWSKKSYAD
;
A
#
# COMPACT_ATOMS: atom_id res chain seq x y z
N MET A 1 8.78 51.57 11.71
CA MET A 1 7.80 50.70 11.05
C MET A 1 8.59 49.63 10.29
N GLY A 2 8.60 48.40 10.76
CA GLY A 2 9.17 47.29 10.00
C GLY A 2 8.30 47.06 8.75
N THR A 3 8.86 47.23 7.57
CA THR A 3 8.18 46.87 6.32
C THR A 3 7.77 45.41 6.41
N MET A 4 6.46 45.12 6.48
CA MET A 4 5.98 43.76 6.39
C MET A 4 6.46 43.18 5.04
N VAL A 5 7.20 42.10 5.14
CA VAL A 5 7.75 41.40 3.98
C VAL A 5 6.59 40.80 3.21
N ASN A 6 6.33 41.29 2.00
CA ASN A 6 5.29 40.74 1.13
C ASN A 6 5.70 39.35 0.64
N ARG A 7 4.99 38.32 1.11
CA ARG A 7 5.16 36.93 0.68
C ARG A 7 4.06 36.44 -0.26
N GLY A 8 3.25 37.37 -0.79
CA GLY A 8 2.14 37.09 -1.69
C GLY A 8 0.86 36.68 -0.99
N SER A 9 0.19 35.66 -1.52
CA SER A 9 -1.16 35.28 -1.11
C SER A 9 -1.16 34.48 0.22
N GLU A 10 -1.33 35.20 1.33
CA GLU A 10 -1.46 34.63 2.69
C GLU A 10 -2.89 34.80 3.21
N TRP A 11 -3.30 33.95 4.16
CA TRP A 11 -4.56 34.12 4.87
C TRP A 11 -4.45 35.33 5.80
N ARG A 12 -5.38 36.30 5.62
CA ARG A 12 -5.47 37.52 6.40
C ARG A 12 -6.85 37.59 7.03
N ARG A 13 -6.93 38.11 8.27
CA ARG A 13 -8.21 38.37 8.94
C ARG A 13 -8.83 39.63 8.42
N TRP A 14 -10.02 39.50 7.86
CA TRP A 14 -10.87 40.62 7.40
C TRP A 14 -12.06 40.77 8.33
N GLU A 15 -12.48 42.00 8.51
CA GLU A 15 -13.75 42.40 9.16
C GLU A 15 -14.62 43.14 8.10
N PRO A 16 -15.30 42.37 7.24
CA PRO A 16 -15.95 42.97 6.06
C PRO A 16 -17.28 43.61 6.33
N HIS A 17 -17.86 43.43 7.55
CA HIS A 17 -19.14 43.94 7.97
C HIS A 17 -19.09 44.40 9.43
N ILE A 18 -18.81 45.68 9.65
CA ILE A 18 -18.76 46.30 10.99
C ILE A 18 -19.29 47.74 10.91
N HIS A 19 -20.19 48.10 11.79
CA HIS A 19 -20.62 49.47 11.97
C HIS A 19 -19.67 50.26 12.86
N ALA A 20 -19.72 51.56 12.78
CA ALA A 20 -18.87 52.45 13.58
C ALA A 20 -19.74 53.46 14.37
N PRO A 21 -19.20 54.13 15.39
CA PRO A 21 -19.91 55.17 16.12
C PRO A 21 -20.50 56.24 15.19
N GLY A 22 -21.77 56.47 15.31
CA GLY A 22 -22.48 57.40 14.43
C GLY A 22 -23.23 56.77 13.25
N THR A 23 -23.15 55.42 13.11
CA THR A 23 -23.97 54.68 12.13
C THR A 23 -25.45 55.14 12.15
N VAL A 24 -26.07 55.20 10.96
CA VAL A 24 -27.42 55.78 10.79
C VAL A 24 -28.49 55.01 11.58
N LEU A 25 -28.45 53.69 11.52
CA LEU A 25 -29.41 52.84 12.22
C LEU A 25 -28.75 52.07 13.37
N ASN A 26 -29.52 51.84 14.44
CA ASN A 26 -29.16 51.00 15.57
C ASN A 26 -27.81 51.37 16.25
N ASN A 27 -27.46 52.66 16.28
CA ASN A 27 -26.24 53.12 16.92
C ASN A 27 -26.29 52.99 18.43
N GLN A 28 -25.61 51.99 19.00
CA GLN A 28 -25.52 51.69 20.41
C GLN A 28 -24.15 52.07 21.00
N PHE A 29 -23.26 52.64 20.17
CA PHE A 29 -21.99 53.21 20.65
C PHE A 29 -22.28 54.45 21.52
N GLY A 30 -21.97 54.39 22.82
CA GLY A 30 -22.30 55.45 23.78
C GLY A 30 -21.08 56.21 24.33
N GLY A 31 -21.36 57.41 24.82
CA GLY A 31 -20.36 58.24 25.51
C GLY A 31 -19.53 59.16 24.59
N ALA A 32 -18.87 60.15 25.21
CA ALA A 32 -18.01 61.12 24.51
C ALA A 32 -16.80 60.47 23.84
N ASP A 33 -16.30 59.36 24.37
CA ASP A 33 -15.11 58.65 23.92
C ASP A 33 -15.44 57.49 22.96
N ALA A 34 -16.67 57.40 22.43
CA ALA A 34 -17.11 56.25 21.61
C ALA A 34 -16.14 55.93 20.46
N TRP A 35 -15.66 56.91 19.73
CA TRP A 35 -14.70 56.73 18.66
C TRP A 35 -13.33 56.24 19.18
N THR A 36 -12.83 56.83 20.26
CA THR A 36 -11.54 56.43 20.88
C THR A 36 -11.57 54.98 21.31
N ASN A 37 -12.68 54.57 21.96
CA ASN A 37 -12.86 53.21 22.47
C ASN A 37 -13.04 52.21 21.31
N TYR A 38 -13.82 52.52 20.28
CA TYR A 38 -14.03 51.73 19.10
C TYR A 38 -12.71 51.41 18.41
N LEU A 39 -11.91 52.45 18.14
CA LEU A 39 -10.61 52.27 17.49
C LEU A 39 -9.62 51.47 18.34
N ALA A 40 -9.60 51.73 19.66
CA ALA A 40 -8.72 50.98 20.59
C ALA A 40 -9.12 49.51 20.66
N THR A 41 -10.41 49.19 20.61
CA THR A 41 -10.89 47.81 20.55
C THR A 41 -10.42 47.14 19.27
N LEU A 42 -10.59 47.72 18.10
CA LEU A 42 -10.10 47.17 16.84
C LEU A 42 -8.60 46.97 16.83
N GLU A 43 -7.82 47.90 17.36
CA GLU A 43 -6.35 47.81 17.49
C GLU A 43 -5.90 46.69 18.42
N GLY A 44 -6.71 46.38 19.44
CA GLY A 44 -6.46 45.35 20.46
C GLY A 44 -6.83 43.93 20.08
N LEU A 45 -7.56 43.73 18.98
CA LEU A 45 -8.07 42.41 18.61
C LEU A 45 -6.98 41.35 18.39
N THR A 46 -7.28 40.11 18.76
CA THR A 46 -6.45 38.95 18.49
C THR A 46 -7.36 37.82 17.96
N PRO A 47 -7.04 37.24 16.78
CA PRO A 47 -6.02 37.63 15.81
C PRO A 47 -6.23 39.07 15.27
N LYS A 48 -5.16 39.71 14.79
CA LYS A 48 -5.22 41.08 14.26
C LYS A 48 -6.13 41.21 13.05
N VAL A 49 -6.95 42.26 12.99
CA VAL A 49 -7.72 42.62 11.81
C VAL A 49 -6.83 43.46 10.89
N GLU A 50 -6.71 43.03 9.63
CA GLU A 50 -5.86 43.69 8.65
C GLU A 50 -6.61 44.40 7.54
N ALA A 51 -7.90 44.06 7.36
CA ALA A 51 -8.81 44.72 6.41
C ALA A 51 -10.20 44.95 7.03
N VAL A 52 -10.80 46.12 6.84
CA VAL A 52 -12.08 46.51 7.44
C VAL A 52 -13.05 47.04 6.36
N GLY A 53 -14.22 46.47 6.26
CA GLY A 53 -15.39 47.01 5.51
C GLY A 53 -16.28 47.80 6.43
N VAL A 54 -16.07 49.11 6.46
CA VAL A 54 -16.87 50.02 7.32
C VAL A 54 -18.30 50.16 6.78
N THR A 55 -19.25 49.69 7.56
CA THR A 55 -20.64 49.59 7.15
C THR A 55 -21.45 50.77 7.65
N ASP A 56 -22.27 51.34 6.76
CA ASP A 56 -23.33 52.27 7.14
C ASP A 56 -24.55 52.13 6.20
N TYR A 57 -25.68 52.64 6.62
CA TYR A 57 -26.93 52.53 5.86
C TYR A 57 -27.09 53.70 4.89
N TYR A 58 -27.03 53.37 3.57
CA TYR A 58 -27.24 54.31 2.44
C TYR A 58 -26.26 55.46 2.33
N VAL A 59 -25.36 55.67 3.28
CA VAL A 59 -24.38 56.77 3.34
C VAL A 59 -22.98 56.25 3.54
N THR A 60 -21.98 57.13 3.47
CA THR A 60 -20.55 56.81 3.63
C THR A 60 -19.89 57.54 4.80
N ASP A 61 -20.68 58.17 5.66
CA ASP A 61 -20.22 59.13 6.68
C ASP A 61 -19.23 58.47 7.66
N THR A 62 -19.57 57.31 8.19
CA THR A 62 -18.73 56.57 9.14
C THR A 62 -17.43 56.06 8.52
N TYR A 63 -17.45 55.68 7.24
CA TYR A 63 -16.24 55.29 6.49
C TYR A 63 -15.30 56.51 6.35
N GLU A 64 -15.83 57.71 6.01
CA GLU A 64 -15.03 58.91 5.91
C GLU A 64 -14.42 59.33 7.23
N GLU A 65 -15.14 59.13 8.36
CA GLU A 65 -14.57 59.35 9.68
C GLU A 65 -13.44 58.39 10.00
N VAL A 66 -13.61 57.09 9.72
CA VAL A 66 -12.53 56.07 9.89
C VAL A 66 -11.30 56.45 9.09
N LEU A 67 -11.45 56.90 7.85
CA LEU A 67 -10.32 57.41 7.02
C LEU A 67 -9.63 58.63 7.66
N ARG A 68 -10.37 59.56 8.26
CA ARG A 68 -9.81 60.70 8.99
C ARG A 68 -8.98 60.22 10.20
N GLN A 69 -9.52 59.27 10.96
CA GLN A 69 -8.79 58.66 12.12
C GLN A 69 -7.57 57.92 11.66
N ARG A 70 -7.62 57.20 10.53
CA ARG A 70 -6.47 56.53 9.91
C ARG A 70 -5.37 57.54 9.53
N THR A 71 -5.77 58.67 8.97
CA THR A 71 -4.82 59.78 8.61
C THR A 71 -4.19 60.36 9.87
N ALA A 72 -4.92 60.38 11.00
CA ALA A 72 -4.43 60.79 12.30
C ALA A 72 -3.55 59.74 13.01
N GLY A 73 -3.23 58.61 12.34
CA GLY A 73 -2.31 57.59 12.83
C GLY A 73 -2.92 56.42 13.60
N ARG A 74 -4.27 56.33 13.65
CA ARG A 74 -4.98 55.19 14.25
C ARG A 74 -5.01 54.00 13.29
N LEU A 75 -5.34 52.81 13.79
CA LEU A 75 -5.45 51.56 13.05
C LEU A 75 -4.14 51.19 12.28
N PRO A 76 -2.99 51.15 12.92
CA PRO A 76 -1.70 50.97 12.26
C PRO A 76 -1.59 49.64 11.56
N ASP A 77 -2.26 48.57 12.06
CA ASP A 77 -2.21 47.19 11.52
C ASP A 77 -3.25 46.98 10.39
N VAL A 78 -4.26 47.87 10.25
CA VAL A 78 -5.29 47.77 9.21
C VAL A 78 -4.76 48.40 7.92
N GLN A 79 -4.47 47.58 6.91
CA GLN A 79 -3.87 48.04 5.64
C GLN A 79 -4.94 48.42 4.60
N LEU A 80 -6.10 47.75 4.62
CA LEU A 80 -7.20 48.01 3.71
C LEU A 80 -8.43 48.45 4.50
N ILE A 81 -8.96 49.60 4.14
CA ILE A 81 -10.30 50.09 4.61
C ILE A 81 -11.14 50.38 3.39
N PHE A 82 -12.34 49.82 3.31
CA PHE A 82 -13.26 50.04 2.19
C PHE A 82 -14.68 50.28 2.68
N PRO A 83 -15.50 51.07 1.94
CA PRO A 83 -16.89 51.31 2.32
C PRO A 83 -17.76 50.10 2.00
N ASN A 84 -18.59 49.70 2.95
CA ASN A 84 -19.65 48.75 2.82
C ASN A 84 -21.00 49.47 3.02
N ILE A 85 -21.74 49.69 1.96
CA ILE A 85 -22.99 50.42 2.00
C ILE A 85 -24.13 49.42 2.06
N GLU A 86 -24.80 49.38 3.22
CA GLU A 86 -25.96 48.52 3.40
C GLU A 86 -27.23 49.22 2.91
N VAL A 87 -27.97 48.52 2.05
CA VAL A 87 -29.26 49.00 1.53
C VAL A 87 -30.35 47.95 1.76
N ARG A 88 -31.57 48.40 2.02
CA ARG A 88 -32.72 47.50 2.17
C ARG A 88 -33.49 47.47 0.84
N LEU A 89 -33.65 46.29 0.27
CA LEU A 89 -34.47 46.12 -0.93
C LEU A 89 -35.95 46.24 -0.62
N ASP A 90 -36.80 46.55 -1.63
CA ASP A 90 -38.24 46.49 -1.56
C ASP A 90 -38.81 45.06 -1.52
N VAL A 91 -37.98 44.10 -1.16
CA VAL A 91 -38.30 42.68 -1.06
C VAL A 91 -38.50 42.30 0.40
N ALA A 92 -39.71 41.92 0.77
CA ALA A 92 -40.05 41.52 2.12
C ALA A 92 -39.36 40.16 2.49
N ALA A 93 -38.78 40.10 3.68
CA ALA A 93 -38.31 38.92 4.34
C ALA A 93 -39.17 38.61 5.58
N ARG A 94 -38.94 37.49 6.27
CA ARG A 94 -39.74 37.06 7.43
C ARG A 94 -39.77 38.11 8.58
N SER A 95 -38.69 38.87 8.76
CA SER A 95 -38.50 39.85 9.81
C SER A 95 -37.97 41.18 9.27
N GLY A 96 -38.63 41.74 8.21
CA GLY A 96 -38.20 42.99 7.63
C GLY A 96 -38.01 42.94 6.12
N PHE A 97 -36.93 43.48 5.62
CA PHE A 97 -36.57 43.52 4.18
C PHE A 97 -35.22 42.95 3.95
N VAL A 98 -34.98 42.41 2.73
CA VAL A 98 -33.67 41.80 2.37
C VAL A 98 -32.59 42.88 2.38
N ASN A 99 -31.52 42.65 3.16
CA ASN A 99 -30.36 43.53 3.19
C ASN A 99 -29.36 43.11 2.09
N LEU A 100 -28.94 44.11 1.36
CA LEU A 100 -27.93 43.99 0.31
C LEU A 100 -26.83 45.01 0.58
N HIS A 101 -25.60 44.61 0.32
CA HIS A 101 -24.40 45.39 0.59
C HIS A 101 -23.66 45.73 -0.69
N LEU A 102 -23.22 46.96 -0.82
CA LEU A 102 -22.32 47.43 -1.86
C LEU A 102 -20.90 47.53 -1.27
N LEU A 103 -20.07 46.55 -1.55
CA LEU A 103 -18.67 46.56 -1.15
C LEU A 103 -17.88 47.32 -2.22
N VAL A 104 -17.38 48.48 -1.91
CA VAL A 104 -16.81 49.43 -2.88
C VAL A 104 -15.28 49.41 -2.80
N SER A 105 -14.61 49.28 -3.93
CA SER A 105 -13.15 49.40 -4.01
C SER A 105 -12.68 50.80 -3.68
N PRO A 106 -11.75 50.97 -2.71
CA PRO A 106 -11.16 52.28 -2.40
C PRO A 106 -9.97 52.60 -3.31
N GLU A 107 -9.65 51.77 -4.30
CA GLU A 107 -8.48 51.95 -5.17
C GLU A 107 -8.62 53.14 -6.12
N ASP A 108 -9.84 53.51 -6.48
CA ASP A 108 -10.12 54.71 -7.23
C ASP A 108 -10.16 55.91 -6.26
N PRO A 109 -9.35 56.94 -6.41
CA PRO A 109 -9.37 58.14 -5.57
C PRO A 109 -10.74 58.83 -5.50
N ASP A 110 -11.51 58.72 -6.59
CA ASP A 110 -12.84 59.35 -6.70
C ASP A 110 -13.99 58.40 -6.28
N HIS A 111 -13.69 57.24 -5.67
CA HIS A 111 -14.66 56.19 -5.35
C HIS A 111 -15.87 56.72 -4.56
N LEU A 112 -15.70 57.68 -3.62
CA LEU A 112 -16.80 58.28 -2.87
C LEU A 112 -17.72 59.12 -3.77
N VAL A 113 -17.16 59.88 -4.70
CA VAL A 113 -17.92 60.65 -5.66
C VAL A 113 -18.72 59.74 -6.58
N GLN A 114 -18.09 58.70 -7.08
CA GLN A 114 -18.70 57.72 -8.01
C GLN A 114 -19.82 56.92 -7.31
N VAL A 115 -19.57 56.41 -6.09
CA VAL A 115 -20.63 55.64 -5.38
C VAL A 115 -21.81 56.51 -4.99
N ARG A 116 -21.62 57.77 -4.56
CA ARG A 116 -22.70 58.70 -4.34
C ARG A 116 -23.50 58.98 -5.59
N ARG A 117 -22.84 59.11 -6.75
CA ARG A 117 -23.50 59.22 -8.07
C ARG A 117 -24.34 58.00 -8.40
N ILE A 118 -23.88 56.76 -8.04
CA ILE A 118 -24.67 55.53 -8.18
C ILE A 118 -25.90 55.59 -7.25
N LEU A 119 -25.70 55.91 -5.97
CA LEU A 119 -26.77 55.96 -4.97
C LEU A 119 -27.86 56.96 -5.37
N THR A 120 -27.51 58.19 -5.83
CA THR A 120 -28.46 59.23 -6.27
C THR A 120 -29.40 58.72 -7.34
N ARG A 121 -29.06 57.74 -8.14
CA ARG A 121 -29.91 57.14 -9.17
C ARG A 121 -30.94 56.15 -8.60
N LEU A 122 -30.77 55.73 -7.32
CA LEU A 122 -31.76 54.89 -6.64
C LEU A 122 -32.86 55.76 -6.05
N GLN A 123 -34.09 55.52 -6.42
CA GLN A 123 -35.20 56.36 -6.12
C GLN A 123 -36.30 55.61 -5.35
N PHE A 124 -36.94 56.31 -4.43
CA PHE A 124 -38.06 55.80 -3.65
C PHE A 124 -39.22 56.75 -3.74
N ASN A 125 -40.43 56.31 -4.12
CA ASN A 125 -41.62 57.12 -4.23
C ASN A 125 -42.49 56.85 -3.00
N ALA A 126 -42.78 57.93 -2.27
CA ALA A 126 -43.68 57.90 -1.09
C ALA A 126 -44.35 59.26 -0.87
N HIS A 127 -45.51 59.26 -0.21
CA HIS A 127 -46.21 60.48 0.14
C HIS A 127 -46.50 61.44 -1.03
N GLY A 128 -46.59 60.92 -2.26
CA GLY A 128 -46.77 61.70 -3.46
C GLY A 128 -45.50 62.39 -3.99
N ASP A 129 -44.37 62.13 -3.40
CA ASP A 129 -43.02 62.67 -3.72
C ASP A 129 -42.03 61.57 -4.14
N ARG A 130 -40.97 62.01 -4.84
CA ARG A 130 -39.81 61.20 -5.15
C ARG A 130 -38.63 61.59 -4.26
N PHE A 131 -37.91 60.58 -3.73
CA PHE A 131 -36.76 60.74 -2.91
C PHE A 131 -35.59 59.98 -3.55
N ASP A 132 -34.47 60.66 -3.77
CA ASP A 132 -33.22 60.03 -4.25
C ASP A 132 -32.47 59.51 -3.03
N CYS A 133 -31.61 58.46 -3.23
CA CYS A 133 -30.81 57.88 -2.13
C CYS A 133 -29.60 58.80 -1.84
N THR A 134 -29.89 59.95 -1.21
CA THR A 134 -28.88 60.87 -0.68
C THR A 134 -29.19 61.21 0.76
N ARG A 135 -28.19 61.70 1.49
CA ARG A 135 -28.33 62.08 2.89
C ARG A 135 -29.46 63.10 3.08
N GLU A 136 -29.47 64.12 2.25
CA GLU A 136 -30.43 65.22 2.30
C GLU A 136 -31.87 64.71 2.02
N GLU A 137 -32.02 63.85 1.03
CA GLU A 137 -33.31 63.31 0.66
C GLU A 137 -33.84 62.28 1.69
N LEU A 138 -32.96 61.54 2.32
CA LEU A 138 -33.29 60.65 3.44
C LEU A 138 -33.76 61.48 4.68
N ILE A 139 -33.14 62.59 4.99
CA ILE A 139 -33.60 63.52 6.03
C ILE A 139 -34.95 64.11 5.65
N ARG A 140 -35.14 64.51 4.42
CA ARG A 140 -36.42 65.01 3.89
C ARG A 140 -37.52 63.96 4.00
N LEU A 141 -37.24 62.73 3.63
CA LEU A 141 -38.17 61.61 3.74
C LEU A 141 -38.55 61.36 5.20
N GLY A 142 -37.56 61.35 6.12
CA GLY A 142 -37.76 61.11 7.55
C GLY A 142 -38.71 62.19 8.15
N LYS A 143 -38.44 63.47 7.85
CA LYS A 143 -39.35 64.58 8.29
C LYS A 143 -40.68 64.53 7.63
N ARG A 144 -40.82 64.05 6.40
CA ARG A 144 -42.07 63.88 5.71
C ARG A 144 -42.91 62.71 6.25
N ALA A 145 -42.25 61.62 6.64
CA ALA A 145 -42.91 60.48 7.25
C ALA A 145 -43.36 60.72 8.69
N ASP A 146 -42.53 61.46 9.46
CA ASP A 146 -42.91 61.93 10.78
C ASP A 146 -42.54 63.41 10.98
N PRO A 147 -43.53 64.34 10.80
CA PRO A 147 -43.27 65.77 10.95
C PRO A 147 -42.92 66.24 12.37
N THR A 148 -42.96 65.36 13.37
CA THR A 148 -42.55 65.69 14.75
C THR A 148 -41.07 65.69 14.95
N ILE A 149 -40.30 65.03 14.04
CA ILE A 149 -38.88 64.94 14.09
C ILE A 149 -38.25 66.25 13.60
N SER A 150 -37.65 67.02 14.52
CA SER A 150 -36.94 68.25 14.22
C SER A 150 -35.42 68.05 14.02
N ASP A 151 -34.79 67.04 14.70
CA ASP A 151 -33.39 66.71 14.63
C ASP A 151 -33.04 66.03 13.33
N ASP A 152 -32.02 66.52 12.62
CA ASP A 152 -31.61 65.97 11.31
C ASP A 152 -31.04 64.56 11.43
N ARG A 153 -30.38 64.21 12.55
CA ARG A 153 -29.86 62.83 12.76
C ARG A 153 -31.00 61.86 12.98
N ALA A 154 -31.96 62.20 13.83
CA ALA A 154 -33.19 61.43 14.02
C ALA A 154 -34.01 61.29 12.74
N ALA A 155 -34.13 62.39 11.95
CA ALA A 155 -34.77 62.38 10.68
C ALA A 155 -34.09 61.50 9.62
N LEU A 156 -32.72 61.53 9.57
CA LEU A 156 -31.93 60.61 8.72
C LEU A 156 -32.19 59.14 9.09
N ALA A 157 -32.12 58.80 10.38
CA ALA A 157 -32.40 57.47 10.86
C ALA A 157 -33.83 57.01 10.49
N HIS A 158 -34.82 57.89 10.71
CA HIS A 158 -36.23 57.60 10.38
C HIS A 158 -36.39 57.43 8.86
N GLY A 159 -35.80 58.28 8.03
CA GLY A 159 -35.82 58.18 6.57
C GLY A 159 -35.18 56.95 6.03
N ALA A 160 -34.01 56.54 6.62
CA ALA A 160 -33.35 55.31 6.27
C ALA A 160 -34.20 54.07 6.60
N THR A 161 -35.04 54.10 7.63
CA THR A 161 -36.00 53.01 7.89
C THR A 161 -37.14 52.98 6.88
N GLN A 162 -37.51 54.08 6.28
CA GLN A 162 -38.60 54.17 5.30
C GLN A 162 -38.13 53.86 3.88
N PHE A 163 -36.94 54.32 3.49
CA PHE A 163 -36.39 54.16 2.14
C PHE A 163 -36.17 52.68 1.81
N LYS A 164 -36.62 52.28 0.63
CA LYS A 164 -36.38 50.92 0.08
C LYS A 164 -35.88 51.04 -1.33
N VAL A 165 -34.84 50.29 -1.64
CA VAL A 165 -34.26 50.21 -2.97
C VAL A 165 -35.04 49.20 -3.80
N ASN A 166 -35.59 49.67 -4.95
CA ASN A 166 -36.21 48.74 -5.89
C ASN A 166 -35.15 47.87 -6.56
N PHE A 167 -35.30 46.53 -6.46
CA PHE A 167 -34.29 45.57 -6.98
C PHE A 167 -34.09 45.67 -8.50
N ALA A 168 -35.18 45.91 -9.28
CA ALA A 168 -35.06 46.08 -10.74
C ALA A 168 -34.27 47.33 -11.11
N GLN A 169 -34.56 48.46 -10.43
CA GLN A 169 -33.84 49.71 -10.62
C GLN A 169 -32.34 49.59 -10.22
N LEU A 170 -32.02 48.91 -9.12
CA LEU A 170 -30.61 48.64 -8.73
C LEU A 170 -29.87 47.89 -9.82
N ARG A 171 -30.47 46.82 -10.38
CA ARG A 171 -29.91 46.05 -11.49
C ARG A 171 -29.66 46.90 -12.73
N GLU A 172 -30.60 47.77 -13.09
CA GLU A 172 -30.49 48.70 -14.21
C GLU A 172 -29.34 49.69 -14.02
N VAL A 173 -29.30 50.38 -12.87
CA VAL A 173 -28.26 51.35 -12.51
C VAL A 173 -26.87 50.69 -12.52
N PHE A 174 -26.78 49.45 -11.98
CA PHE A 174 -25.54 48.72 -11.99
C PHE A 174 -25.12 48.27 -13.40
N SER A 175 -26.07 47.82 -14.21
CA SER A 175 -25.83 47.36 -15.58
C SER A 175 -25.35 48.45 -16.53
N GLU A 176 -25.77 49.71 -16.29
CA GLU A 176 -25.43 50.89 -17.08
C GLU A 176 -24.08 51.55 -16.67
N SER A 177 -23.51 51.14 -15.48
CA SER A 177 -22.28 51.73 -14.98
C SER A 177 -21.11 50.77 -15.09
N ASP A 178 -20.21 51.00 -16.06
CA ASP A 178 -18.99 50.21 -16.14
C ASP A 178 -18.07 50.43 -14.93
N TRP A 179 -18.13 51.60 -14.31
CA TRP A 179 -17.41 51.87 -13.05
C TRP A 179 -17.93 50.97 -11.93
N ALA A 180 -19.28 50.90 -11.78
CA ALA A 180 -19.89 50.04 -10.76
C ALA A 180 -19.49 48.55 -10.93
N LYS A 181 -19.62 48.03 -12.16
CA LYS A 181 -19.20 46.63 -12.47
C LYS A 181 -17.75 46.32 -12.10
N LYS A 182 -16.88 47.32 -12.26
CA LYS A 182 -15.45 47.17 -11.97
C LYS A 182 -15.11 47.30 -10.48
N ASN A 183 -15.79 48.25 -9.80
CA ASN A 183 -15.38 48.73 -8.47
C ASN A 183 -16.34 48.35 -7.33
N ILE A 184 -17.48 47.70 -7.61
CA ILE A 184 -18.44 47.31 -6.58
C ILE A 184 -18.65 45.80 -6.65
N LEU A 185 -18.54 45.12 -5.53
CA LEU A 185 -19.02 43.75 -5.35
C LEU A 185 -20.33 43.78 -4.59
N ILE A 186 -21.34 43.12 -5.10
CA ILE A 186 -22.65 43.00 -4.46
C ILE A 186 -22.61 41.83 -3.50
N ALA A 187 -22.95 42.08 -2.23
CA ALA A 187 -23.09 41.04 -1.23
C ALA A 187 -24.52 41.00 -0.71
N VAL A 188 -25.02 39.84 -0.33
CA VAL A 188 -26.34 39.66 0.26
C VAL A 188 -26.27 38.84 1.52
N ALA A 189 -27.02 39.20 2.56
CA ALA A 189 -27.14 38.42 3.78
C ALA A 189 -27.84 37.08 3.46
N GLY A 190 -27.18 35.96 3.79
CA GLY A 190 -27.68 34.62 3.49
C GLY A 190 -28.74 34.12 4.46
N GLY A 191 -28.63 34.44 5.74
CA GLY A 191 -29.50 33.97 6.81
C GLY A 191 -29.71 34.99 7.92
N ALA A 192 -30.50 34.64 8.94
CA ALA A 192 -30.78 35.50 10.07
C ALA A 192 -29.55 35.70 10.99
N ASP A 193 -28.59 34.80 10.97
CA ASP A 193 -27.37 34.89 11.79
C ASP A 193 -26.31 35.82 11.19
N ASP A 194 -26.56 36.34 9.97
CA ASP A 194 -25.64 37.19 9.21
C ASP A 194 -26.25 38.59 8.94
N GLY A 195 -27.16 39.03 9.79
CA GLY A 195 -27.96 40.25 9.70
C GLY A 195 -29.45 39.97 9.83
N THR A 196 -30.24 40.97 10.21
CA THR A 196 -31.62 40.78 10.63
C THR A 196 -32.58 40.29 9.54
N SER A 197 -32.18 40.21 8.25
CA SER A 197 -33.08 39.96 7.13
C SER A 197 -32.36 39.27 5.97
N GLY A 198 -32.01 37.99 6.16
CA GLY A 198 -31.38 37.20 5.11
C GLY A 198 -32.30 36.89 3.92
N VAL A 199 -31.71 36.80 2.74
CA VAL A 199 -32.41 36.49 1.48
C VAL A 199 -33.14 35.15 1.52
N ARG A 200 -32.66 34.17 2.25
CA ARG A 200 -33.31 32.86 2.41
C ARG A 200 -34.62 32.93 3.18
N GLN A 201 -34.91 34.06 3.85
CA GLN A 201 -36.16 34.29 4.54
C GLN A 201 -37.18 35.06 3.68
N ALA A 202 -36.79 35.46 2.44
CA ALA A 202 -37.73 36.09 1.49
C ALA A 202 -38.83 35.09 1.11
N ALA A 203 -40.05 35.59 1.03
CA ALA A 203 -41.22 34.78 0.77
C ALA A 203 -41.24 34.22 -0.66
N ASP A 204 -40.69 34.95 -1.63
CA ASP A 204 -40.65 34.55 -3.05
C ASP A 204 -39.34 33.86 -3.41
N ALA A 205 -39.43 32.55 -3.66
CA ALA A 205 -38.28 31.73 -4.01
C ALA A 205 -37.62 32.13 -5.36
N THR A 206 -38.40 32.61 -6.33
CA THR A 206 -37.88 33.03 -7.63
C THR A 206 -37.12 34.36 -7.50
N LEU A 207 -37.69 35.32 -6.77
CA LEU A 207 -37.03 36.59 -6.52
C LEU A 207 -35.76 36.42 -5.68
N ARG A 208 -35.81 35.54 -4.68
CA ARG A 208 -34.61 35.14 -3.91
C ARG A 208 -33.52 34.65 -4.83
N GLN A 209 -33.81 33.72 -5.74
CA GLN A 209 -32.81 33.17 -6.67
C GLN A 209 -32.23 34.27 -7.59
N GLU A 210 -33.03 35.25 -8.03
CA GLU A 210 -32.55 36.35 -8.84
C GLU A 210 -31.63 37.30 -8.05
N ILE A 211 -31.91 37.55 -6.77
CA ILE A 211 -31.04 38.34 -5.88
C ILE A 211 -29.71 37.60 -5.63
N GLU A 212 -29.76 36.30 -5.29
CA GLU A 212 -28.60 35.48 -5.10
C GLU A 212 -27.76 35.36 -6.39
N LYS A 213 -28.40 35.30 -7.55
CA LYS A 213 -27.74 35.30 -8.86
C LYS A 213 -27.00 36.59 -9.16
N PHE A 214 -27.61 37.74 -8.79
CA PHE A 214 -27.04 39.07 -8.97
C PHE A 214 -25.88 39.35 -8.02
N SER A 215 -25.87 38.75 -6.83
CA SER A 215 -24.80 38.93 -5.84
C SER A 215 -23.48 38.23 -6.25
N HIS A 216 -22.37 38.82 -5.84
CA HIS A 216 -21.01 38.25 -5.99
C HIS A 216 -20.57 37.49 -4.73
N VAL A 217 -21.06 37.92 -3.56
CA VAL A 217 -20.66 37.45 -2.22
C VAL A 217 -21.91 37.12 -1.42
N ILE A 218 -21.82 36.14 -0.54
CA ILE A 218 -22.88 35.82 0.42
C ILE A 218 -22.34 36.12 1.82
N PHE A 219 -23.01 36.93 2.62
CA PHE A 219 -22.75 37.01 4.03
C PHE A 219 -23.34 35.76 4.72
N ALA A 220 -22.50 34.87 5.15
CA ALA A 220 -22.90 33.60 5.74
C ALA A 220 -21.75 33.00 6.58
N SER A 221 -22.08 32.60 7.81
CA SER A 221 -21.11 32.09 8.78
C SER A 221 -21.14 30.57 8.95
N SER A 222 -22.18 29.88 8.46
CA SER A 222 -22.34 28.45 8.65
C SER A 222 -21.60 27.61 7.62
N GLN A 223 -20.96 26.54 8.08
CA GLN A 223 -20.28 25.56 7.21
C GLN A 223 -21.23 24.99 6.15
N ALA A 224 -22.49 24.74 6.51
CA ALA A 224 -23.47 24.19 5.59
C ALA A 224 -23.81 25.14 4.42
N GLN A 225 -23.80 26.46 4.67
CA GLN A 225 -23.98 27.44 3.61
C GLN A 225 -22.74 27.55 2.73
N ARG A 226 -21.54 27.50 3.31
CA ARG A 226 -20.30 27.48 2.58
C ARG A 226 -20.23 26.27 1.61
N GLU A 227 -20.51 25.08 2.10
CA GLU A 227 -20.54 23.85 1.28
C GLU A 227 -21.58 23.95 0.15
N PHE A 228 -22.75 24.55 0.41
CA PHE A 228 -23.74 24.78 -0.61
C PHE A 228 -23.19 25.69 -1.73
N TRP A 229 -22.59 26.83 -1.34
CA TRP A 229 -22.07 27.81 -2.31
C TRP A 229 -20.78 27.38 -3.03
N LEU A 230 -20.12 26.33 -2.55
CA LEU A 230 -19.00 25.70 -3.22
C LEU A 230 -19.42 24.51 -4.10
N GLY A 231 -20.67 24.05 -4.04
CA GLY A 231 -21.14 22.92 -4.81
C GLY A 231 -20.72 21.56 -4.23
N GLU A 232 -20.46 21.52 -2.93
CA GLU A 232 -19.93 20.36 -2.21
C GLU A 232 -21.02 19.56 -1.45
N ARG A 233 -22.31 20.01 -1.54
CA ARG A 233 -23.40 19.41 -0.76
C ARG A 233 -24.60 19.00 -1.62
N THR A 234 -25.67 19.78 -1.59
CA THR A 234 -26.95 19.44 -2.25
C THR A 234 -27.04 19.93 -3.70
N VAL A 235 -26.14 20.80 -4.10
CA VAL A 235 -26.11 21.43 -5.43
C VAL A 235 -24.70 21.30 -5.98
N SER A 236 -24.55 20.85 -7.20
CA SER A 236 -23.25 20.72 -7.88
C SER A 236 -22.74 22.08 -8.41
N VAL A 237 -21.43 22.14 -8.69
CA VAL A 237 -20.82 23.33 -9.32
C VAL A 237 -21.49 23.69 -10.66
N ASN A 238 -21.91 22.71 -11.44
CA ASN A 238 -22.61 22.95 -12.71
C ASN A 238 -24.00 23.58 -12.49
N GLU A 239 -24.72 23.12 -11.49
CA GLU A 239 -26.01 23.71 -11.12
C GLU A 239 -25.86 25.12 -10.55
N LEU A 240 -24.83 25.37 -9.72
CA LEU A 240 -24.52 26.72 -9.26
C LEU A 240 -24.19 27.64 -10.43
N ARG A 241 -23.44 27.19 -11.42
CA ARG A 241 -23.14 27.96 -12.62
C ARG A 241 -24.40 28.30 -13.42
N ALA A 242 -25.31 27.35 -13.59
CA ALA A 242 -26.53 27.54 -14.36
C ALA A 242 -27.55 28.47 -13.65
N ARG A 243 -27.70 28.30 -12.33
CA ARG A 243 -28.77 28.98 -11.57
C ARG A 243 -28.32 30.27 -10.89
N TYR A 244 -27.04 30.42 -10.52
CA TYR A 244 -26.52 31.47 -9.65
C TYR A 244 -25.28 32.20 -10.21
N ASN A 245 -24.90 31.96 -11.45
CA ASN A 245 -23.68 32.49 -12.09
C ASN A 245 -22.37 31.96 -11.49
N GLY A 246 -22.38 30.82 -10.82
CA GLY A 246 -21.17 30.15 -10.27
C GLY A 246 -21.17 30.00 -8.76
N CYS A 247 -20.04 29.48 -8.26
CA CYS A 247 -19.75 29.42 -6.83
C CYS A 247 -19.56 30.82 -6.25
N LYS A 248 -19.83 31.00 -4.95
CA LYS A 248 -19.70 32.31 -4.28
C LYS A 248 -18.93 32.19 -2.97
N PRO A 249 -18.06 33.14 -2.63
CA PRO A 249 -17.44 33.19 -1.31
C PRO A 249 -18.49 33.51 -0.24
N CYS A 250 -18.38 32.83 0.90
CA CYS A 250 -19.06 33.20 2.12
C CYS A 250 -18.14 34.09 2.95
N LEU A 251 -18.61 35.25 3.34
CA LEU A 251 -17.94 36.19 4.24
C LEU A 251 -18.78 36.35 5.51
N HIS A 252 -18.12 36.73 6.60
CA HIS A 252 -18.81 37.05 7.85
C HIS A 252 -18.09 38.17 8.57
N GLY A 253 -18.82 39.08 9.19
CA GLY A 253 -18.33 40.15 10.07
C GLY A 253 -19.03 40.13 11.39
N SER A 254 -18.60 40.99 12.31
CA SER A 254 -19.22 41.11 13.64
C SER A 254 -20.60 41.74 13.62
N ASP A 255 -20.95 42.49 12.53
CA ASP A 255 -22.18 43.31 12.46
C ASP A 255 -22.35 44.17 13.72
N ALA A 256 -21.25 44.66 14.26
CA ALA A 256 -21.18 45.30 15.55
C ALA A 256 -21.85 46.67 15.52
N HIS A 257 -22.82 46.90 16.40
CA HIS A 257 -23.49 48.17 16.64
C HIS A 257 -23.16 48.78 18.00
N ASP A 258 -22.34 48.10 18.80
CA ASP A 258 -21.89 48.53 20.12
C ASP A 258 -20.38 48.21 20.33
N GLN A 259 -19.86 48.69 21.44
CA GLN A 259 -18.45 48.57 21.81
C GLN A 259 -18.04 47.13 22.07
N LEU A 260 -18.87 46.26 22.65
CA LEU A 260 -18.53 44.91 23.06
C LEU A 260 -18.48 43.97 21.85
N ALA A 261 -19.39 44.16 20.90
CA ALA A 261 -19.44 43.37 19.67
C ALA A 261 -18.38 43.77 18.64
N THR A 262 -17.68 44.90 18.83
CA THR A 262 -16.71 45.45 17.88
C THR A 262 -15.65 44.43 17.47
N GLY A 263 -15.68 43.92 16.26
CA GLY A 263 -14.77 42.95 15.68
C GLY A 263 -14.82 41.55 16.35
N GLN A 264 -15.88 41.26 17.11
CA GLN A 264 -16.10 40.02 17.84
C GLN A 264 -17.30 39.26 17.28
N PRO A 265 -17.18 38.56 16.16
CA PRO A 265 -18.27 37.76 15.63
C PRO A 265 -18.58 36.57 16.55
N THR A 266 -19.85 36.15 16.59
CA THR A 266 -20.31 35.03 17.43
C THR A 266 -19.51 33.76 17.14
N ASP A 267 -19.11 33.02 18.17
CA ASP A 267 -18.39 31.75 18.12
C ASP A 267 -17.03 31.87 17.39
N ASP A 268 -16.35 33.02 17.46
CA ASP A 268 -15.06 33.30 16.82
C ASP A 268 -15.04 32.97 15.32
N ARG A 269 -16.20 33.15 14.64
CA ARG A 269 -16.34 32.92 13.20
C ARG A 269 -15.73 34.06 12.38
N PHE A 270 -14.40 34.20 12.50
CA PHE A 270 -13.63 35.22 11.81
C PHE A 270 -13.63 34.99 10.28
N CYS A 271 -13.61 36.09 9.54
CA CYS A 271 -13.46 36.05 8.09
C CYS A 271 -11.97 36.03 7.69
N TRP A 272 -11.59 35.04 6.92
CA TRP A 272 -10.25 34.87 6.38
C TRP A 272 -10.28 34.97 4.85
N ILE A 273 -9.50 35.89 4.31
CA ILE A 273 -9.30 36.01 2.86
C ILE A 273 -7.84 35.75 2.54
N LYS A 274 -7.61 34.88 1.54
CA LYS A 274 -6.26 34.53 1.10
C LYS A 274 -5.86 35.43 -0.07
N GLY A 275 -4.97 36.36 0.18
CA GLY A 275 -4.51 37.32 -0.83
C GLY A 275 -3.65 38.42 -0.24
N ALA A 276 -3.23 39.36 -1.06
CA ALA A 276 -2.70 40.64 -0.62
C ALA A 276 -3.81 41.48 0.03
N LEU A 277 -3.43 42.46 0.88
CA LEU A 277 -4.40 43.36 1.52
C LEU A 277 -4.86 44.47 0.56
N THR A 278 -5.50 44.06 -0.52
CA THR A 278 -6.09 44.92 -1.58
C THR A 278 -7.51 44.48 -1.86
N PHE A 279 -8.32 45.34 -2.40
CA PHE A 279 -9.68 44.99 -2.79
C PHE A 279 -9.74 43.91 -3.90
N ASP A 280 -8.63 43.78 -4.67
CA ASP A 280 -8.51 42.72 -5.67
C ASP A 280 -8.48 41.32 -5.05
N ALA A 281 -7.95 41.16 -3.83
CA ALA A 281 -8.01 39.87 -3.13
C ALA A 281 -9.47 39.39 -2.91
N LEU A 282 -10.41 40.34 -2.69
CA LEU A 282 -11.81 40.00 -2.58
C LEU A 282 -12.42 39.59 -3.95
N ARG A 283 -11.99 40.27 -5.05
CA ARG A 283 -12.36 39.83 -6.42
C ARG A 283 -11.84 38.45 -6.73
N GLN A 284 -10.59 38.16 -6.34
CA GLN A 284 -10.00 36.83 -6.50
C GLN A 284 -10.74 35.77 -5.69
N ALA A 285 -11.23 36.11 -4.49
CA ALA A 285 -12.06 35.22 -3.69
C ALA A 285 -13.41 34.91 -4.38
N CYS A 286 -13.96 35.84 -5.17
CA CYS A 286 -15.14 35.56 -5.98
C CYS A 286 -14.85 34.61 -7.17
N ILE A 287 -13.62 34.58 -7.67
CA ILE A 287 -13.20 33.68 -8.76
C ILE A 287 -12.93 32.28 -8.23
N ASP A 288 -12.25 32.17 -7.07
CA ASP A 288 -11.84 30.91 -6.44
C ASP A 288 -12.27 30.89 -4.95
N PRO A 289 -13.59 30.79 -4.68
CA PRO A 289 -14.12 30.94 -3.32
C PRO A 289 -13.68 29.86 -2.36
N GLY A 290 -13.51 28.62 -2.82
CA GLY A 290 -13.10 27.48 -2.00
C GLY A 290 -11.73 27.64 -1.39
N ASN A 291 -10.78 28.19 -2.14
CA ASN A 291 -9.37 28.30 -1.76
C ASN A 291 -8.99 29.69 -1.23
N ARG A 292 -9.87 30.69 -1.33
CA ARG A 292 -9.53 32.09 -1.00
C ARG A 292 -10.43 32.75 0.03
N ALA A 293 -11.56 32.14 0.40
CA ALA A 293 -12.45 32.64 1.45
C ALA A 293 -12.77 31.52 2.44
N TYR A 294 -12.68 31.86 3.72
CA TYR A 294 -12.99 30.93 4.81
C TYR A 294 -13.56 31.69 6.01
N VAL A 295 -14.50 31.05 6.74
CA VAL A 295 -15.07 31.56 7.99
C VAL A 295 -14.82 30.54 9.09
N GLY A 296 -14.17 30.95 10.15
CA GLY A 296 -13.84 30.09 11.31
C GLY A 296 -12.84 30.74 12.25
N ALA A 297 -12.59 30.11 13.40
CA ALA A 297 -11.71 30.64 14.44
C ALA A 297 -10.25 30.78 13.93
N GLU A 298 -9.80 29.86 13.10
CA GLU A 298 -8.48 29.87 12.50
C GLU A 298 -8.59 29.66 10.99
N PRO A 299 -7.62 30.16 10.19
CA PRO A 299 -7.61 29.88 8.76
C PRO A 299 -7.37 28.39 8.49
N PRO A 300 -7.76 27.86 7.32
CA PRO A 300 -7.54 26.46 6.96
C PRO A 300 -6.09 26.01 7.16
N HIS A 301 -5.92 24.73 7.51
CA HIS A 301 -4.63 24.13 7.85
C HIS A 301 -3.54 24.54 6.88
N ARG A 302 -2.47 25.05 7.44
CA ARG A 302 -1.19 25.32 6.76
C ARG A 302 -0.27 24.11 6.95
N ALA A 303 0.69 23.94 6.05
CA ALA A 303 1.80 23.03 6.33
C ALA A 303 2.44 23.37 7.68
N MET A 304 2.88 22.35 8.39
CA MET A 304 3.57 22.55 9.69
C MET A 304 4.72 23.54 9.52
N PRO A 305 4.96 24.49 10.44
CA PRO A 305 6.04 25.45 10.31
C PRO A 305 7.41 24.82 10.05
N SER A 306 7.66 23.63 10.61
CA SER A 306 8.88 22.86 10.39
C SER A 306 9.02 22.29 8.97
N GLN A 307 7.93 22.22 8.20
CA GLN A 307 7.87 21.65 6.85
C GLN A 307 7.89 22.73 5.75
N LEU A 308 7.91 23.99 6.08
CA LEU A 308 7.90 25.08 5.10
C LEU A 308 9.16 25.93 5.17
N ILE A 309 9.67 26.30 4.00
CA ILE A 309 10.79 27.21 3.85
C ILE A 309 10.21 28.63 3.83
N SER A 310 10.58 29.44 4.81
CA SER A 310 10.09 30.83 4.94
C SER A 310 10.96 31.84 4.22
N GLN A 311 12.24 31.53 4.03
CA GLN A 311 13.22 32.43 3.40
C GLN A 311 14.39 31.64 2.80
N VAL A 312 14.86 32.08 1.67
CA VAL A 312 16.11 31.65 1.04
C VAL A 312 17.09 32.84 1.09
N GLU A 313 18.32 32.61 1.51
CA GLU A 313 19.37 33.57 1.51
C GLU A 313 20.61 33.03 0.79
N ILE A 314 21.16 33.77 -0.17
CA ILE A 314 22.34 33.40 -0.95
C ILE A 314 23.44 34.34 -0.55
N THR A 315 24.53 33.79 -0.01
CA THR A 315 25.71 34.55 0.44
C THR A 315 26.95 34.19 -0.35
N ASP A 316 27.98 35.04 -0.27
CA ASP A 316 29.25 34.85 -0.97
C ASP A 316 29.09 34.72 -2.51
N ALA A 317 28.04 35.36 -3.07
CA ALA A 317 27.63 35.24 -4.48
C ALA A 317 27.44 36.63 -5.12
N SER A 318 28.47 37.15 -5.80
CA SER A 318 28.41 38.45 -6.49
C SER A 318 27.37 38.49 -7.63
N TRP A 319 26.94 37.33 -8.13
CA TRP A 319 25.95 37.18 -9.18
C TRP A 319 24.50 37.18 -8.65
N ALA A 320 24.27 37.09 -7.33
CA ALA A 320 22.97 37.12 -6.74
C ALA A 320 22.48 38.54 -6.47
N VAL A 321 21.67 39.09 -7.37
CA VAL A 321 21.15 40.46 -7.27
C VAL A 321 20.17 40.64 -6.12
N THR A 322 19.41 39.60 -5.81
CA THR A 322 18.46 39.56 -4.68
C THR A 322 18.90 38.46 -3.71
N PRO A 323 19.78 38.78 -2.76
CA PRO A 323 20.37 37.73 -1.91
C PRO A 323 19.35 37.10 -0.93
N THR A 324 18.30 37.82 -0.56
CA THR A 324 17.30 37.36 0.40
C THR A 324 15.93 37.31 -0.27
N ILE A 325 15.33 36.11 -0.32
CA ILE A 325 14.07 35.86 -0.98
C ILE A 325 13.09 35.26 0.04
N PRO A 326 12.06 36.02 0.47
CA PRO A 326 10.98 35.48 1.32
C PRO A 326 10.06 34.60 0.49
N LEU A 327 9.67 33.43 1.02
CA LEU A 327 8.78 32.48 0.35
C LEU A 327 7.40 32.44 1.01
N ASN A 328 6.37 32.26 0.18
CA ASN A 328 5.01 32.01 0.62
C ASN A 328 4.93 30.61 1.29
N PRO A 329 4.12 30.43 2.35
CA PRO A 329 3.91 29.12 2.98
C PRO A 329 3.12 28.14 2.09
N GLY A 330 2.51 28.58 1.01
CA GLY A 330 1.83 27.77 0.02
C GLY A 330 2.64 27.56 -1.26
N LEU A 331 1.95 27.53 -2.40
CA LEU A 331 2.57 27.36 -3.71
C LEU A 331 3.37 28.62 -4.09
N VAL A 332 4.64 28.43 -4.45
CA VAL A 332 5.52 29.47 -4.99
C VAL A 332 5.83 29.17 -6.45
N ALA A 333 5.56 30.11 -7.35
CA ALA A 333 5.89 29.99 -8.76
C ALA A 333 7.10 30.88 -9.11
N ILE A 334 8.14 30.26 -9.69
CA ILE A 334 9.32 30.97 -10.20
C ILE A 334 9.10 31.20 -11.70
N VAL A 335 8.87 32.46 -12.09
CA VAL A 335 8.58 32.84 -13.46
C VAL A 335 9.63 33.77 -14.02
N GLY A 336 9.87 33.73 -15.35
CA GLY A 336 10.86 34.58 -16.01
C GLY A 336 11.16 34.14 -17.44
N ALA A 337 11.86 34.98 -18.22
CA ALA A 337 12.31 34.63 -19.55
C ALA A 337 13.29 33.46 -19.59
N ARG A 338 13.53 32.88 -20.78
CA ARG A 338 14.58 31.86 -20.96
C ARG A 338 15.95 32.43 -20.56
N GLY A 339 16.72 31.68 -19.76
CA GLY A 339 18.02 32.13 -19.28
C GLY A 339 18.00 33.04 -18.03
N SER A 340 16.83 33.32 -17.44
CA SER A 340 16.70 34.19 -16.26
C SER A 340 17.08 33.55 -14.92
N GLY A 341 17.63 32.36 -14.90
CA GLY A 341 18.06 31.68 -13.67
C GLY A 341 16.97 30.89 -12.93
N LYS A 342 15.78 30.62 -13.51
CA LYS A 342 14.69 29.87 -12.86
C LYS A 342 15.16 28.53 -12.32
N THR A 343 15.76 27.70 -13.18
CA THR A 343 16.30 26.40 -12.81
C THR A 343 17.43 26.53 -11.79
N ALA A 344 18.30 27.56 -11.94
CA ALA A 344 19.38 27.80 -10.98
C ALA A 344 18.85 28.07 -9.57
N LEU A 345 17.81 28.89 -9.42
CA LEU A 345 17.20 29.15 -8.10
C LEU A 345 16.56 27.89 -7.51
N THR A 346 15.92 27.07 -8.34
CA THR A 346 15.34 25.80 -7.89
C THR A 346 16.43 24.85 -7.38
N ASP A 347 17.54 24.72 -8.10
CA ASP A 347 18.68 23.89 -7.70
C ASP A 347 19.35 24.42 -6.41
N VAL A 348 19.47 25.76 -6.27
CA VAL A 348 19.97 26.38 -5.04
C VAL A 348 19.11 26.00 -3.83
N ILE A 349 17.79 26.06 -3.96
CA ILE A 349 16.87 25.65 -2.91
C ILE A 349 17.02 24.14 -2.63
N ALA A 350 17.11 23.33 -3.68
CA ALA A 350 17.27 21.88 -3.56
C ALA A 350 18.58 21.50 -2.83
N ALA A 351 19.68 22.19 -3.14
CA ALA A 351 20.95 22.01 -2.44
C ALA A 351 20.85 22.33 -0.96
N GLY A 352 20.18 23.45 -0.61
CA GLY A 352 19.93 23.81 0.79
C GLY A 352 19.02 22.85 1.55
N CYS A 353 18.26 22.01 0.83
CA CYS A 353 17.40 20.95 1.38
C CYS A 353 18.09 19.58 1.41
N ASP A 354 19.34 19.45 1.03
CA ASP A 354 20.03 18.17 0.81
C ASP A 354 19.28 17.26 -0.19
N ALA A 355 18.55 17.83 -1.15
CA ALA A 355 17.64 17.14 -2.05
C ALA A 355 18.23 16.81 -3.43
N ILE A 356 19.46 17.26 -3.71
CA ILE A 356 20.19 16.85 -4.92
C ILE A 356 20.88 15.52 -4.62
N ALA A 357 20.53 14.49 -5.37
CA ALA A 357 21.10 13.15 -5.19
C ALA A 357 22.63 13.13 -5.33
N LEU A 358 23.31 12.28 -4.57
CA LEU A 358 24.76 12.15 -4.55
C LEU A 358 25.31 11.80 -5.94
N GLU A 359 24.59 10.96 -6.69
CA GLU A 359 24.92 10.59 -8.08
C GLU A 359 24.95 11.82 -9.00
N ALA A 360 24.03 12.76 -8.80
CA ALA A 360 24.00 14.01 -9.58
C ALA A 360 25.17 14.91 -9.24
N TRP A 361 25.62 14.95 -7.97
CA TRP A 361 26.82 15.69 -7.54
C TRP A 361 28.12 15.08 -8.08
N ASN A 362 28.17 13.76 -8.22
CA ASN A 362 29.33 13.00 -8.69
C ASN A 362 29.35 12.80 -10.21
N ALA A 363 28.30 13.19 -10.92
CA ALA A 363 28.24 13.09 -12.37
C ALA A 363 29.20 14.07 -13.04
N ASP A 364 29.61 13.75 -14.27
CA ASP A 364 30.38 14.67 -15.13
C ASP A 364 29.61 16.00 -15.33
N GLU A 365 30.30 17.11 -15.27
CA GLU A 365 29.73 18.47 -15.39
C GLU A 365 28.89 18.66 -16.65
N ASN A 366 29.17 17.92 -17.73
CA ASN A 366 28.43 18.01 -18.98
C ASN A 366 27.15 17.20 -19.01
N ILE A 367 27.00 16.20 -18.12
CA ILE A 367 25.90 15.22 -18.12
C ILE A 367 24.99 15.38 -16.88
N SER A 368 25.47 16.04 -15.82
CA SER A 368 24.70 16.18 -14.59
C SER A 368 23.36 16.90 -14.83
N PRO A 369 22.25 16.37 -14.29
CA PRO A 369 20.95 17.05 -14.32
C PRO A 369 20.93 18.34 -13.51
N SER A 370 21.84 18.52 -12.55
CA SER A 370 21.91 19.73 -11.72
C SER A 370 22.63 20.87 -12.42
N PHE A 371 22.00 22.06 -12.41
CA PHE A 371 22.63 23.31 -12.87
C PHE A 371 23.88 23.64 -12.02
N LEU A 372 23.82 23.40 -10.70
CA LEU A 372 24.94 23.72 -9.80
C LEU A 372 26.21 22.94 -10.16
N VAL A 373 26.06 21.65 -10.49
CA VAL A 373 27.19 20.84 -10.93
C VAL A 373 27.76 21.34 -12.25
N ARG A 374 26.90 21.65 -13.22
CA ARG A 374 27.36 22.23 -14.53
C ARG A 374 27.98 23.59 -14.41
N ALA A 375 27.65 24.38 -13.39
CA ALA A 375 28.16 25.71 -13.15
C ALA A 375 29.21 25.79 -12.03
N ARG A 376 29.70 24.64 -11.53
CA ARG A 376 30.57 24.54 -10.35
C ARG A 376 31.75 25.48 -10.39
N THR A 377 32.42 25.60 -11.52
CA THR A 377 33.57 26.52 -11.72
C THR A 377 33.23 28.02 -11.65
N LEU A 378 31.95 28.38 -11.81
CA LEU A 378 31.44 29.76 -11.81
C LEU A 378 30.78 30.16 -10.49
N ILE A 379 30.39 29.19 -9.67
CA ILE A 379 29.63 29.39 -8.42
C ILE A 379 30.56 29.96 -7.33
N GLY A 380 31.82 29.54 -7.31
CA GLY A 380 32.80 29.95 -6.30
C GLY A 380 32.43 29.40 -4.91
N ASP A 381 32.65 30.21 -3.87
CA ASP A 381 32.37 29.84 -2.47
C ASP A 381 30.92 30.17 -2.04
N ALA A 382 30.01 30.37 -2.99
CA ALA A 382 28.62 30.72 -2.72
C ALA A 382 27.93 29.70 -1.83
N LYS A 383 27.09 30.19 -0.92
CA LYS A 383 26.32 29.38 0.04
C LYS A 383 24.86 29.75 -0.03
N VAL A 384 24.03 28.78 0.27
CA VAL A 384 22.60 29.00 0.52
C VAL A 384 22.27 28.75 2.00
N THR A 385 21.52 29.67 2.56
CA THR A 385 20.92 29.50 3.89
C THR A 385 19.41 29.47 3.74
N LEU A 386 18.80 28.36 4.15
CA LEU A 386 17.34 28.21 4.24
C LEU A 386 16.89 28.46 5.66
N ARG A 387 15.86 29.29 5.81
CA ARG A 387 15.14 29.48 7.08
C ARG A 387 13.81 28.77 6.99
N TRP A 388 13.55 27.87 7.93
CA TRP A 388 12.29 27.17 8.05
C TRP A 388 11.29 27.97 8.89
N GLY A 389 10.00 27.75 8.68
CA GLY A 389 8.93 28.44 9.42
C GLY A 389 8.98 28.22 10.93
N GLY A 390 9.55 27.12 11.39
CA GLY A 390 9.83 26.85 12.79
C GLY A 390 11.03 27.60 13.38
N GLY A 391 11.71 28.45 12.59
CA GLY A 391 12.87 29.24 13.02
C GLY A 391 14.22 28.56 12.86
N SER A 392 14.30 27.28 12.54
CA SER A 392 15.55 26.59 12.23
C SER A 392 16.17 27.10 10.94
N THR A 393 17.49 27.09 10.86
CA THR A 393 18.26 27.50 9.68
C THR A 393 19.24 26.41 9.28
N ILE A 394 19.47 26.26 7.98
CA ILE A 394 20.44 25.35 7.41
C ILE A 394 21.23 26.10 6.37
N THR A 395 22.55 25.98 6.42
CA THR A 395 23.45 26.55 5.41
C THR A 395 24.19 25.44 4.70
N ARG A 396 24.26 25.52 3.37
CA ARG A 396 24.99 24.57 2.51
C ARG A 396 25.84 25.32 1.48
N ALA A 397 27.01 24.76 1.19
CA ALA A 397 27.83 25.22 0.09
C ALA A 397 27.21 24.79 -1.25
N LEU A 398 27.23 25.66 -2.26
CA LEU A 398 26.64 25.39 -3.56
C LEU A 398 27.56 24.60 -4.50
N ASP A 399 28.77 24.31 -4.12
CA ASP A 399 29.75 23.51 -4.88
C ASP A 399 29.65 21.99 -4.58
N GLY A 400 28.79 21.62 -3.64
CA GLY A 400 28.53 20.21 -3.29
C GLY A 400 29.53 19.61 -2.28
N ARG A 401 30.42 20.42 -1.67
CA ARG A 401 31.36 19.92 -0.64
C ARG A 401 30.66 19.28 0.57
N ASP A 402 29.45 19.72 0.89
CA ASP A 402 28.64 19.23 2.01
C ASP A 402 27.77 18.00 1.64
N ALA A 403 27.77 17.55 0.39
CA ALA A 403 26.89 16.47 -0.09
C ALA A 403 27.21 15.09 0.52
N ASN A 404 28.39 14.90 1.08
CA ASN A 404 28.83 13.65 1.72
C ASN A 404 28.69 13.65 3.24
N GLU A 405 28.00 14.62 3.85
CA GLU A 405 27.77 14.61 5.30
C GLU A 405 26.93 13.37 5.72
N PRO A 406 27.42 12.54 6.66
CA PRO A 406 26.75 11.29 7.03
C PRO A 406 25.34 11.45 7.62
N LEU A 407 24.99 12.65 8.06
CA LEU A 407 23.70 13.00 8.66
C LEU A 407 22.81 13.83 7.72
N ALA A 408 23.28 14.16 6.52
CA ALA A 408 22.49 14.86 5.53
C ALA A 408 21.46 13.91 4.90
N TYR A 409 20.18 14.22 5.07
CA TYR A 409 19.10 13.52 4.37
C TYR A 409 18.19 14.55 3.69
N PRO A 410 17.55 14.19 2.57
CA PRO A 410 16.69 15.10 1.83
C PRO A 410 15.52 15.61 2.69
N ARG A 411 15.44 16.94 2.85
CA ARG A 411 14.33 17.61 3.55
C ARG A 411 13.24 18.11 2.63
N ALA A 412 13.45 18.00 1.32
CA ALA A 412 12.48 18.33 0.28
C ALA A 412 12.65 17.37 -0.88
N ARG A 413 11.66 17.32 -1.74
CA ARG A 413 11.74 16.60 -3.01
C ARG A 413 12.20 17.54 -4.11
N TYR A 414 13.17 17.09 -4.86
CA TYR A 414 13.65 17.77 -6.03
C TYR A 414 13.42 16.94 -7.29
N LEU A 415 12.68 17.49 -8.23
CA LEU A 415 12.49 16.93 -9.56
C LEU A 415 13.18 17.84 -10.56
N SER A 416 14.31 17.41 -11.12
CA SER A 416 15.01 18.19 -12.13
C SER A 416 14.19 18.25 -13.43
N GLN A 417 14.39 19.28 -14.23
CA GLN A 417 13.73 19.38 -15.53
C GLN A 417 14.10 18.20 -16.44
N GLN A 418 15.33 17.72 -16.40
CA GLN A 418 15.77 16.56 -17.15
C GLN A 418 15.04 15.28 -16.71
N PHE A 419 14.86 15.09 -15.41
CA PHE A 419 14.07 13.98 -14.88
C PHE A 419 12.64 14.02 -15.42
N VAL A 420 11.99 15.21 -15.41
CA VAL A 420 10.63 15.35 -15.96
C VAL A 420 10.59 15.07 -17.47
N GLU A 421 11.62 15.50 -18.22
CA GLU A 421 11.77 15.21 -19.65
C GLU A 421 11.94 13.70 -19.91
N GLU A 422 12.70 12.99 -19.07
CA GLU A 422 12.83 11.52 -19.11
C GLU A 422 11.51 10.82 -18.80
N LEU A 423 10.75 11.28 -17.81
CA LEU A 423 9.41 10.79 -17.50
C LEU A 423 8.44 10.92 -18.70
N CYS A 424 8.57 12.00 -19.46
CA CYS A 424 7.75 12.28 -20.63
C CYS A 424 8.28 11.64 -21.92
N SER A 425 9.47 11.05 -21.90
CA SER A 425 10.06 10.43 -23.09
C SER A 425 9.39 9.09 -23.40
N SER A 426 9.17 8.80 -24.69
CA SER A 426 8.51 7.59 -25.17
C SER A 426 9.35 6.30 -25.03
N LYS A 427 10.49 6.33 -24.35
CA LYS A 427 11.45 5.22 -24.23
C LYS A 427 11.13 4.21 -23.11
N GLY A 428 9.96 4.29 -22.52
CA GLY A 428 9.53 3.41 -21.40
C GLY A 428 9.78 4.03 -20.02
N ALA A 429 9.26 3.36 -19.00
CA ALA A 429 9.43 3.80 -17.62
C ALA A 429 10.90 3.70 -17.23
N SER A 430 11.55 4.84 -16.94
CA SER A 430 12.90 4.85 -16.37
C SER A 430 12.85 4.28 -14.95
N GLU A 431 13.97 3.73 -14.49
CA GLU A 431 14.10 3.19 -13.12
C GLU A 431 13.75 4.28 -12.07
N GLY A 432 14.14 5.52 -12.32
CA GLY A 432 13.77 6.66 -11.46
C GLY A 432 12.26 6.96 -11.43
N LEU A 433 11.53 6.71 -12.51
CA LEU A 433 10.06 6.83 -12.49
C LEU A 433 9.43 5.76 -11.62
N ILE A 434 9.91 4.52 -11.73
CA ILE A 434 9.40 3.40 -10.92
C ILE A 434 9.63 3.71 -9.45
N GLN A 435 10.84 4.11 -9.06
CA GLN A 435 11.18 4.49 -7.68
C GLN A 435 10.29 5.63 -7.15
N GLU A 436 10.00 6.64 -7.97
CA GLU A 436 9.13 7.74 -7.56
C GLU A 436 7.66 7.29 -7.39
N ILE A 437 7.18 6.40 -8.26
CA ILE A 437 5.84 5.80 -8.12
C ILE A 437 5.77 4.96 -6.84
N GLU A 438 6.75 4.09 -6.60
CA GLU A 438 6.84 3.26 -5.40
C GLU A 438 6.86 4.10 -4.12
N ARG A 439 7.58 5.21 -4.12
CA ARG A 439 7.61 6.14 -3.02
C ARG A 439 6.24 6.80 -2.76
N VAL A 440 5.56 7.24 -3.82
CA VAL A 440 4.21 7.82 -3.72
C VAL A 440 3.21 6.77 -3.19
N ILE A 441 3.37 5.52 -3.59
CA ILE A 441 2.56 4.41 -3.08
C ILE A 441 2.81 4.23 -1.59
N PHE A 442 4.07 4.16 -1.17
CA PHE A 442 4.45 4.00 0.23
C PHE A 442 3.87 5.11 1.11
N GLU A 443 3.97 6.38 0.68
CA GLU A 443 3.41 7.51 1.41
C GLU A 443 1.86 7.59 1.36
N ALA A 444 1.23 6.83 0.47
CA ALA A 444 -0.22 6.72 0.45
C ALA A 444 -0.76 5.79 1.54
N HIS A 445 0.09 4.90 2.09
CA HIS A 445 -0.26 4.03 3.20
C HIS A 445 -0.30 4.78 4.52
N PRO A 446 -1.25 4.47 5.41
CA PRO A 446 -1.23 4.90 6.81
C PRO A 446 0.04 4.38 7.52
N GLU A 447 0.53 5.13 8.51
CA GLU A 447 1.77 4.81 9.23
C GLU A 447 1.70 3.45 9.94
N ASP A 448 0.55 3.09 10.48
CA ASP A 448 0.27 1.81 11.13
C ASP A 448 0.27 0.62 10.17
N GLU A 449 0.04 0.84 8.87
CA GLU A 449 0.11 -0.20 7.83
C GLU A 449 1.52 -0.36 7.23
N CYS A 450 2.44 0.54 7.51
CA CYS A 450 3.82 0.47 7.00
C CYS A 450 4.70 -0.56 7.73
N GLU A 451 4.22 -1.20 8.81
CA GLU A 451 4.89 -2.31 9.51
C GLU A 451 6.33 -1.98 9.96
N GLY A 452 6.64 -0.68 10.17
CA GLY A 452 7.98 -0.20 10.52
C GLY A 452 8.96 -0.10 9.34
N ALA A 453 8.51 -0.35 8.12
CA ALA A 453 9.32 -0.17 6.92
C ALA A 453 9.62 1.32 6.67
N MET A 454 10.80 1.61 6.15
CA MET A 454 11.26 2.97 5.84
C MET A 454 10.98 3.39 4.39
N ASN A 455 10.66 2.43 3.52
CA ASN A 455 10.40 2.65 2.11
C ASN A 455 9.53 1.54 1.51
N PHE A 456 9.10 1.71 0.25
CA PHE A 456 8.25 0.76 -0.46
C PHE A 456 8.90 -0.63 -0.60
N ALA A 457 10.19 -0.69 -0.88
CA ALA A 457 10.89 -1.96 -1.10
C ALA A 457 10.91 -2.81 0.18
N GLU A 458 11.21 -2.20 1.33
CA GLU A 458 11.17 -2.88 2.63
C GLU A 458 9.75 -3.36 2.98
N LEU A 459 8.73 -2.53 2.72
CA LEU A 459 7.33 -2.91 2.95
C LEU A 459 6.91 -4.07 2.05
N LEU A 460 7.28 -4.02 0.78
CA LEU A 460 7.03 -5.09 -0.17
C LEU A 460 7.72 -6.38 0.26
N ASP A 461 9.02 -6.32 0.57
CA ASP A 461 9.82 -7.48 0.99
C ASP A 461 9.23 -8.13 2.26
N SER A 462 8.83 -7.33 3.27
CA SER A 462 8.22 -7.86 4.48
C SER A 462 6.93 -8.65 4.18
N ARG A 463 6.10 -8.16 3.27
CA ARG A 463 4.82 -8.76 2.91
C ARG A 463 4.93 -9.97 2.00
N ILE A 464 5.89 -9.98 1.06
CA ILE A 464 6.06 -11.09 0.09
C ILE A 464 6.96 -12.21 0.59
N MET A 465 7.85 -11.98 1.55
CA MET A 465 8.85 -12.92 2.05
C MET A 465 8.25 -14.29 2.39
N ARG A 466 7.12 -14.33 3.09
CA ARG A 466 6.45 -15.58 3.45
C ARG A 466 6.04 -16.42 2.22
N PHE A 467 5.62 -15.78 1.14
CA PHE A 467 5.19 -16.46 -0.09
C PHE A 467 6.39 -16.94 -0.90
N GLN A 468 7.47 -16.16 -0.96
CA GLN A 468 8.72 -16.57 -1.57
C GLN A 468 9.32 -17.79 -0.86
N GLN A 469 9.35 -17.78 0.47
CA GLN A 469 9.79 -18.92 1.26
C GLN A 469 8.89 -20.14 1.10
N SER A 470 7.56 -19.93 0.98
CA SER A 470 6.62 -21.00 0.68
C SER A 470 6.91 -21.62 -0.69
N ARG A 471 7.07 -20.78 -1.73
CA ARG A 471 7.42 -21.22 -3.09
C ARG A 471 8.73 -22.02 -3.11
N GLN A 472 9.77 -21.56 -2.40
CA GLN A 472 11.04 -22.24 -2.32
C GLN A 472 10.91 -23.63 -1.65
N ARG A 473 10.20 -23.72 -0.53
CA ARG A 473 9.97 -25.02 0.16
C ARG A 473 9.19 -26.00 -0.74
N GLU A 474 8.19 -25.54 -1.45
CA GLU A 474 7.42 -26.39 -2.36
C GLU A 474 8.26 -26.82 -3.57
N ALA A 475 9.14 -25.97 -4.09
CA ALA A 475 10.07 -26.33 -5.15
C ALA A 475 11.03 -27.44 -4.71
N GLU A 476 11.58 -27.35 -3.50
CA GLU A 476 12.41 -28.39 -2.89
C GLU A 476 11.63 -29.71 -2.66
N ALA A 477 10.39 -29.61 -2.20
CA ALA A 477 9.51 -30.77 -2.05
C ALA A 477 9.22 -31.44 -3.41
N ILE A 478 8.95 -30.67 -4.47
CA ILE A 478 8.76 -31.19 -5.84
C ILE A 478 9.99 -31.93 -6.33
N ALA A 479 11.20 -31.43 -6.07
CA ALA A 479 12.44 -32.10 -6.43
C ALA A 479 12.57 -33.45 -5.73
N LEU A 480 12.36 -33.49 -4.41
CA LEU A 480 12.42 -34.72 -3.61
C LEU A 480 11.35 -35.75 -4.03
N ILE A 481 10.10 -35.29 -4.27
CA ILE A 481 9.03 -36.17 -4.76
C ILE A 481 9.39 -36.72 -6.15
N SER A 482 10.00 -35.92 -7.01
CA SER A 482 10.42 -36.33 -8.35
C SER A 482 11.51 -37.40 -8.32
N GLU A 483 12.47 -37.30 -7.40
CA GLU A 483 13.47 -38.37 -7.15
C GLU A 483 12.81 -39.68 -6.71
N ARG A 484 11.85 -39.60 -5.76
CA ARG A 484 11.09 -40.77 -5.32
C ARG A 484 10.27 -41.40 -6.44
N ILE A 485 9.66 -40.58 -7.32
CA ILE A 485 8.94 -41.05 -8.52
C ILE A 485 9.91 -41.82 -9.45
N ALA A 486 11.12 -41.33 -9.64
CA ALA A 486 12.15 -42.02 -10.44
C ALA A 486 12.55 -43.38 -9.83
N GLU A 487 12.78 -43.44 -8.51
CA GLU A 487 13.05 -44.70 -7.82
C GLU A 487 11.94 -45.73 -7.99
N GLU A 488 10.68 -45.33 -7.83
CA GLU A 488 9.52 -46.23 -8.02
C GLU A 488 9.38 -46.65 -9.48
N LEU A 489 9.71 -45.79 -10.45
CA LEU A 489 9.73 -46.11 -11.88
C LEU A 489 10.81 -47.16 -12.21
N GLU A 490 12.00 -47.06 -11.61
CA GLU A 490 13.05 -48.06 -11.74
C GLU A 490 12.59 -49.42 -11.19
N LYS A 491 11.97 -49.45 -10.00
CA LYS A 491 11.41 -50.67 -9.40
C LYS A 491 10.35 -51.30 -10.31
N GLU A 492 9.45 -50.49 -10.87
CA GLU A 492 8.43 -50.94 -11.82
C GLU A 492 9.07 -51.63 -13.06
N GLY A 493 10.17 -51.04 -13.58
CA GLY A 493 10.94 -51.61 -14.71
C GLY A 493 11.56 -52.97 -14.40
N LEU A 494 11.85 -53.28 -13.11
CA LEU A 494 12.45 -54.54 -12.70
C LEU A 494 11.46 -55.71 -12.55
N VAL A 495 10.14 -55.46 -12.58
CA VAL A 495 9.08 -56.49 -12.33
C VAL A 495 9.24 -57.72 -13.25
N ALA A 496 9.41 -57.49 -14.54
CA ALA A 496 9.58 -58.60 -15.52
C ALA A 496 10.84 -59.47 -15.25
N ALA A 497 11.96 -58.78 -15.00
CA ALA A 497 13.23 -59.45 -14.72
C ALA A 497 13.20 -60.27 -13.39
N LEU A 498 12.63 -59.65 -12.34
CA LEU A 498 12.48 -60.32 -11.02
C LEU A 498 11.52 -61.50 -11.12
N ASN A 499 10.44 -61.40 -11.88
CA ASN A 499 9.51 -62.51 -12.10
C ASN A 499 10.23 -63.67 -12.83
N GLN A 500 10.97 -63.38 -13.88
CA GLN A 500 11.76 -64.38 -14.59
C GLN A 500 12.79 -65.04 -13.67
N GLN A 501 13.53 -64.25 -12.88
CA GLN A 501 14.50 -64.80 -11.90
C GLN A 501 13.83 -65.72 -10.85
N THR A 502 12.65 -65.29 -10.36
CA THR A 502 11.87 -66.09 -9.40
C THR A 502 11.44 -67.44 -9.99
N VAL A 503 10.96 -67.47 -11.23
CA VAL A 503 10.60 -68.71 -11.94
C VAL A 503 11.79 -69.60 -12.14
N GLN A 504 12.92 -69.04 -12.62
CA GLN A 504 14.19 -69.82 -12.78
C GLN A 504 14.67 -70.39 -11.47
N LYS A 505 14.62 -69.62 -10.38
CA LYS A 505 15.04 -70.08 -9.05
C LYS A 505 14.15 -71.20 -8.53
N ARG A 506 12.83 -71.11 -8.71
CA ARG A 506 11.90 -72.20 -8.36
C ARG A 506 12.17 -73.48 -9.15
N SER A 507 12.46 -73.36 -10.45
CA SER A 507 12.79 -74.50 -11.30
C SER A 507 14.12 -75.17 -10.84
N LEU A 508 15.12 -74.39 -10.50
CA LEU A 508 16.39 -74.88 -9.98
C LEU A 508 16.21 -75.65 -8.67
N ILE A 509 15.43 -75.12 -7.73
CA ILE A 509 15.10 -75.77 -6.47
C ILE A 509 14.36 -77.10 -6.69
N ALA A 510 13.42 -77.10 -7.67
CA ALA A 510 12.72 -78.34 -8.03
C ALA A 510 13.67 -79.40 -8.60
N GLY A 511 14.63 -79.00 -9.42
CA GLY A 511 15.69 -79.88 -9.90
C GLY A 511 16.55 -80.54 -8.75
N TYR A 512 16.99 -79.65 -7.82
CA TYR A 512 17.75 -80.17 -6.64
C TYR A 512 16.93 -81.08 -5.76
N ASN A 513 15.63 -80.82 -5.57
CA ASN A 513 14.74 -81.73 -4.83
C ASN A 513 14.61 -83.09 -5.55
N ALA A 514 14.49 -83.08 -6.88
CA ALA A 514 14.46 -84.34 -7.67
C ALA A 514 15.76 -85.13 -7.58
N ASP A 515 16.94 -84.48 -7.57
CA ASP A 515 18.20 -85.11 -7.38
C ASP A 515 18.35 -85.61 -5.94
N LEU A 516 17.95 -84.92 -4.95
CA LEU A 516 17.92 -85.35 -3.55
C LEU A 516 17.10 -86.63 -3.39
N ALA A 517 15.96 -86.76 -4.06
CA ALA A 517 15.15 -87.95 -4.03
C ALA A 517 15.81 -89.16 -4.65
N LYS A 518 16.77 -89.04 -5.61
CA LYS A 518 17.55 -90.13 -6.22
C LYS A 518 18.64 -90.68 -5.28
N LEU A 519 19.07 -89.89 -4.28
CA LEU A 519 20.10 -90.32 -3.31
C LEU A 519 19.50 -91.14 -2.15
N VAL A 520 18.27 -91.39 -2.13
CA VAL A 520 17.54 -92.18 -1.11
C VAL A 520 17.66 -93.66 -1.35
N ILE A 521 18.24 -94.40 -0.33
CA ILE A 521 18.44 -95.88 -0.36
C ILE A 521 17.09 -96.51 -0.03
N LYS A 522 16.74 -97.63 -0.75
CA LYS A 522 15.51 -98.42 -0.50
C LYS A 522 15.49 -98.93 0.96
N GLY A 523 14.51 -98.62 1.79
CA GLY A 523 14.37 -99.08 3.17
C GLY A 523 14.50 -97.97 4.19
N THR A 524 15.02 -96.76 3.86
CA THR A 524 15.16 -95.57 4.74
C THR A 524 14.18 -94.44 4.47
N GLN A 525 13.11 -94.69 3.73
CA GLN A 525 12.17 -93.72 3.29
C GLN A 525 11.52 -92.91 4.42
N ALA A 526 11.22 -93.58 5.55
CA ALA A 526 10.66 -92.94 6.71
C ALA A 526 11.64 -91.97 7.36
N GLN A 527 12.92 -92.30 7.49
CA GLN A 527 13.97 -91.44 8.03
C GLN A 527 14.22 -90.23 7.09
N VAL A 528 14.18 -90.42 5.77
CA VAL A 528 14.38 -89.38 4.78
C VAL A 528 13.19 -88.45 4.85
N ASN A 529 11.95 -88.91 4.83
CA ASN A 529 10.77 -88.05 4.93
C ASN A 529 10.81 -87.19 6.21
N ARG A 530 11.22 -87.83 7.29
CA ARG A 530 11.36 -87.15 8.57
C ARG A 530 12.47 -86.11 8.54
N HIS A 531 13.61 -86.40 7.93
CA HIS A 531 14.66 -85.43 7.72
C HIS A 531 14.21 -84.25 6.87
N VAL A 532 13.47 -84.45 5.82
CA VAL A 532 12.87 -83.35 4.97
C VAL A 532 11.94 -82.50 5.80
N GLU A 533 11.06 -83.07 6.59
CA GLU A 533 10.17 -82.31 7.47
C GLU A 533 10.99 -81.46 8.49
N LEU A 534 11.98 -82.03 9.14
CA LEU A 534 12.87 -81.34 10.07
C LEU A 534 13.68 -80.23 9.38
N SER A 535 14.17 -80.49 8.15
CA SER A 535 14.90 -79.52 7.35
C SER A 535 14.00 -78.31 7.02
N GLN A 536 12.76 -78.57 6.64
CA GLN A 536 11.77 -77.50 6.37
C GLN A 536 11.46 -76.70 7.66
N ALA A 537 11.29 -77.37 8.77
CA ALA A 537 11.06 -76.73 10.05
C ALA A 537 12.31 -75.90 10.48
N ALA A 538 13.50 -76.43 10.34
CA ALA A 538 14.75 -75.69 10.62
C ALA A 538 14.89 -74.46 9.74
N GLN A 539 14.55 -74.61 8.48
CA GLN A 539 14.58 -73.46 7.53
C GLN A 539 13.57 -72.38 7.92
N ALA A 540 12.36 -72.76 8.28
CA ALA A 540 11.34 -71.84 8.73
C ALA A 540 11.78 -71.04 9.99
N LEU A 541 12.42 -71.72 10.96
CA LEU A 541 12.99 -71.10 12.15
C LEU A 541 14.21 -70.20 11.79
N ASN A 542 15.08 -70.60 10.88
CA ASN A 542 16.18 -69.74 10.42
C ASN A 542 15.70 -68.48 9.75
N VAL A 543 14.64 -68.54 8.95
CA VAL A 543 13.98 -67.37 8.34
C VAL A 543 13.46 -66.42 9.40
N LYS A 544 12.81 -66.92 10.46
CA LYS A 544 12.36 -66.12 11.60
C LYS A 544 13.57 -65.45 12.28
N ILE A 545 14.66 -66.17 12.57
CA ILE A 545 15.86 -65.60 13.14
C ILE A 545 16.45 -64.52 12.27
N GLN A 546 16.56 -64.75 10.97
CA GLN A 546 17.00 -63.70 10.04
C GLN A 546 16.08 -62.47 10.04
N GLY A 547 14.77 -62.67 10.13
CA GLY A 547 13.78 -61.59 10.26
C GLY A 547 14.06 -60.75 11.48
N PHE A 548 14.25 -61.40 12.63
CA PHE A 548 14.59 -60.73 13.87
C PHE A 548 16.01 -60.05 13.83
N GLY A 549 16.98 -60.68 13.19
CA GLY A 549 18.28 -60.09 12.95
C GLY A 549 18.25 -58.81 12.12
N ASN A 550 17.38 -58.79 11.11
CA ASN A 550 17.10 -57.58 10.30
C ASN A 550 16.44 -56.50 11.14
N GLN A 551 15.41 -56.85 11.92
CA GLN A 551 14.76 -55.92 12.84
C GLN A 551 15.75 -55.30 13.82
N ARG A 552 16.62 -56.14 14.40
CA ARG A 552 17.71 -55.68 15.29
C ARG A 552 18.59 -54.62 14.62
N ARG A 553 19.02 -54.86 13.37
CA ARG A 553 19.83 -53.89 12.60
C ARG A 553 19.05 -52.57 12.36
N ILE A 554 17.76 -52.66 12.01
CA ILE A 554 16.91 -51.51 11.83
C ILE A 554 16.83 -50.70 13.13
N PHE A 555 16.60 -51.33 14.30
CA PHE A 555 16.53 -50.62 15.56
C PHE A 555 17.86 -49.97 15.96
N LEU A 556 19.01 -50.61 15.67
CA LEU A 556 20.35 -50.01 15.90
C LEU A 556 20.54 -48.79 14.97
N THR A 557 20.18 -48.91 13.68
CA THR A 557 20.27 -47.79 12.74
C THR A 557 19.37 -46.64 13.16
N LEU A 558 18.14 -46.92 13.67
CA LEU A 558 17.24 -45.93 14.22
C LEU A 558 17.82 -45.23 15.46
N GLN A 559 18.53 -45.98 16.34
CA GLN A 559 19.23 -45.35 17.48
C GLN A 559 20.31 -44.39 17.04
N ASP A 560 21.10 -44.75 16.02
CA ASP A 560 22.10 -43.88 15.44
C ASP A 560 21.47 -42.64 14.80
N GLU A 561 20.33 -42.82 14.11
CA GLU A 561 19.62 -41.72 13.49
C GLU A 561 19.01 -40.77 14.55
N VAL A 562 18.42 -41.30 15.63
CA VAL A 562 17.92 -40.54 16.78
C VAL A 562 19.05 -39.74 17.42
N SER A 563 20.22 -40.37 17.64
CA SER A 563 21.38 -39.71 18.20
C SER A 563 21.89 -38.58 17.30
N ASN A 564 21.99 -38.82 15.99
CA ASN A 564 22.40 -37.82 15.02
C ASN A 564 21.38 -36.67 14.90
N MET A 565 20.06 -36.96 14.94
CA MET A 565 19.01 -35.92 14.95
C MET A 565 19.16 -35.00 16.16
N ARG A 566 19.38 -35.57 17.36
CA ARG A 566 19.52 -34.78 18.59
C ARG A 566 20.83 -33.98 18.62
N ALA A 567 21.93 -34.62 18.27
CA ALA A 567 23.26 -34.01 18.42
C ALA A 567 23.59 -33.01 17.31
N THR A 568 23.08 -33.21 16.11
CA THR A 568 23.51 -32.45 14.92
C THR A 568 22.32 -31.79 14.17
N LYS A 569 21.36 -32.58 13.70
CA LYS A 569 20.33 -32.06 12.77
C LYS A 569 19.35 -31.06 13.41
N ALA A 570 18.80 -31.40 14.58
CA ALA A 570 17.83 -30.53 15.23
C ALA A 570 18.44 -29.17 15.71
N PRO A 571 19.66 -29.15 16.31
CA PRO A 571 20.34 -27.90 16.61
C PRO A 571 20.69 -27.07 15.36
N GLU A 572 21.08 -27.72 14.26
CA GLU A 572 21.37 -27.03 13.02
C GLU A 572 20.12 -26.43 12.36
N MET A 573 19.02 -27.19 12.38
CA MET A 573 17.72 -26.66 11.94
C MET A 573 17.31 -25.43 12.77
N LEU A 574 17.47 -25.47 14.08
CA LEU A 574 17.19 -24.34 14.96
C LEU A 574 18.08 -23.13 14.61
N ARG A 575 19.40 -23.32 14.45
CA ARG A 575 20.30 -22.24 14.03
C ARG A 575 19.90 -21.65 12.67
N GLY A 576 19.50 -22.49 11.73
CA GLY A 576 18.99 -22.05 10.43
C GLY A 576 17.71 -21.22 10.52
N VAL A 577 16.81 -21.54 11.46
CA VAL A 577 15.62 -20.72 11.71
C VAL A 577 16.01 -19.39 12.37
N GLN A 578 16.84 -19.40 13.39
CA GLN A 578 17.35 -18.20 14.07
C GLN A 578 18.02 -17.23 13.09
N ALA A 579 18.84 -17.75 12.18
CA ALA A 579 19.53 -16.94 11.17
C ALA A 579 18.58 -16.28 10.16
N ARG A 580 17.41 -16.87 9.90
CA ARG A 580 16.39 -16.28 9.01
C ARG A 580 15.57 -15.18 9.68
N TYR A 581 15.48 -15.18 11.01
CA TYR A 581 14.63 -14.25 11.77
C TYR A 581 15.40 -13.51 12.88
N PRO A 582 16.47 -12.77 12.55
CA PRO A 582 17.31 -12.12 13.56
C PRO A 582 16.58 -11.02 14.33
N GLY A 583 15.53 -10.46 13.74
CA GLY A 583 14.69 -9.40 14.33
C GLY A 583 13.49 -9.89 15.15
N SER A 584 13.36 -11.19 15.41
CA SER A 584 12.21 -11.77 16.09
C SER A 584 11.98 -11.27 17.54
N GLY A 585 13.01 -10.75 18.20
CA GLY A 585 12.95 -10.32 19.58
C GLY A 585 12.87 -11.48 20.61
N LEU A 586 12.91 -12.76 20.17
CA LEU A 586 12.86 -13.93 21.04
C LEU A 586 14.16 -14.07 21.84
N SER A 587 14.06 -14.32 23.14
CA SER A 587 15.20 -14.64 24.00
C SER A 587 15.77 -16.03 23.69
N ALA A 588 17.01 -16.30 24.12
CA ALA A 588 17.63 -17.62 23.95
C ALA A 588 16.77 -18.74 24.54
N ALA A 589 16.16 -18.54 25.69
CA ALA A 589 15.29 -19.51 26.34
C ALA A 589 14.01 -19.78 25.51
N GLN A 590 13.45 -18.76 24.88
CA GLN A 590 12.30 -18.94 23.98
C GLN A 590 12.70 -19.65 22.70
N TRP A 591 13.89 -19.37 22.15
CA TRP A 591 14.41 -20.11 21.01
C TRP A 591 14.66 -21.60 21.30
N ASP A 592 15.08 -21.95 22.52
CA ASP A 592 15.27 -23.36 22.93
C ASP A 592 13.96 -24.15 22.87
N GLU A 593 12.80 -23.52 23.02
CA GLU A 593 11.49 -24.16 22.86
C GLU A 593 11.17 -24.56 21.40
N PHE A 594 11.84 -23.97 20.42
CA PHE A 594 11.74 -24.37 19.00
C PHE A 594 12.63 -25.58 18.65
N LEU A 595 13.48 -26.06 19.60
CA LEU A 595 14.28 -27.22 19.35
C LEU A 595 13.42 -28.48 19.15
N LEU A 596 13.57 -29.12 17.99
CA LEU A 596 12.83 -30.35 17.72
C LEU A 596 13.31 -31.48 18.59
N VAL A 597 12.41 -32.01 19.41
CA VAL A 597 12.69 -33.16 20.27
C VAL A 597 11.65 -34.26 20.03
N TYR A 598 12.06 -35.51 20.24
CA TYR A 598 11.15 -36.63 20.19
C TYR A 598 10.15 -36.58 21.36
N LYS A 599 8.85 -36.79 21.07
CA LYS A 599 7.82 -36.84 22.08
C LYS A 599 7.86 -38.21 22.77
N GLY A 600 8.48 -38.28 23.91
CA GLY A 600 8.60 -39.51 24.72
C GLY A 600 10.00 -40.11 24.72
N ASP A 601 10.20 -41.21 25.49
CA ASP A 601 11.47 -41.90 25.69
C ASP A 601 11.73 -42.91 24.56
N VAL A 602 12.20 -42.42 23.39
CA VAL A 602 12.50 -43.25 22.22
C VAL A 602 13.68 -44.20 22.47
N ASP A 603 14.63 -43.79 23.32
CA ASP A 603 15.82 -44.64 23.61
C ASP A 603 15.39 -45.87 24.40
N LYS A 604 14.53 -45.70 25.39
CA LYS A 604 13.96 -46.81 26.14
C LYS A 604 13.13 -47.75 25.27
N ALA A 605 12.36 -47.17 24.33
CA ALA A 605 11.53 -47.95 23.41
C ALA A 605 12.45 -48.82 22.49
N LEU A 606 13.46 -48.20 21.83
CA LEU A 606 14.36 -48.89 20.92
C LEU A 606 15.20 -49.94 21.65
N SER A 607 15.77 -49.60 22.80
CA SER A 607 16.54 -50.52 23.63
C SER A 607 15.70 -51.73 24.11
N GLY A 608 14.43 -51.45 24.51
CA GLY A 608 13.50 -52.50 24.86
C GLY A 608 13.23 -53.46 23.71
N TYR A 609 13.04 -52.96 22.49
CA TYR A 609 12.80 -53.80 21.31
C TYR A 609 14.07 -54.59 20.92
N ILE A 610 15.27 -54.02 21.04
CA ILE A 610 16.50 -54.74 20.78
C ILE A 610 16.64 -55.93 21.74
N VAL A 611 16.41 -55.67 23.04
CA VAL A 611 16.45 -56.72 24.05
C VAL A 611 15.41 -57.83 23.80
N TRP A 612 14.18 -57.41 23.43
CA TRP A 612 13.10 -58.32 23.06
C TRP A 612 13.50 -59.19 21.88
N VAL A 613 14.05 -58.60 20.79
CA VAL A 613 14.52 -59.35 19.60
C VAL A 613 15.59 -60.36 19.98
N ASP A 614 16.57 -59.97 20.78
CA ASP A 614 17.64 -60.84 21.22
C ASP A 614 17.10 -62.02 22.04
N GLN A 615 16.09 -61.77 22.89
CA GLN A 615 15.40 -62.83 23.65
C GLN A 615 14.63 -63.76 22.71
N GLU A 616 13.92 -63.25 21.70
CA GLU A 616 13.19 -64.09 20.75
C GLU A 616 14.13 -64.96 19.93
N ILE A 617 15.25 -64.43 19.48
CA ILE A 617 16.31 -65.20 18.79
C ILE A 617 16.82 -66.30 19.72
N ALA A 618 17.12 -66.01 20.99
CA ALA A 618 17.58 -66.99 21.95
C ALA A 618 16.55 -68.10 22.25
N LYS A 619 15.26 -67.74 22.37
CA LYS A 619 14.16 -68.68 22.54
C LYS A 619 14.02 -69.67 21.39
N ILE A 620 14.18 -69.16 20.13
CA ILE A 620 14.10 -70.01 18.93
C ILE A 620 15.32 -70.91 18.80
N ASN A 621 16.51 -70.39 19.04
CA ASN A 621 17.76 -71.18 18.94
C ASN A 621 17.75 -72.33 19.95
N GLY A 622 17.43 -72.08 21.22
CA GLY A 622 17.58 -73.07 22.27
C GLY A 622 19.01 -73.46 22.51
N VAL A 623 19.16 -74.45 23.36
CA VAL A 623 20.49 -75.09 23.72
C VAL A 623 20.53 -76.46 23.00
N ARG A 624 21.75 -76.84 22.50
CA ARG A 624 21.92 -78.14 21.84
C ARG A 624 21.76 -79.21 22.90
N PRO A 625 20.95 -80.26 22.66
CA PRO A 625 20.84 -81.40 23.57
C PRO A 625 22.15 -82.19 23.65
N PRO A 626 22.42 -82.78 24.80
CA PRO A 626 23.61 -83.68 24.94
C PRO A 626 23.50 -84.87 23.99
N PRO A 627 24.64 -85.43 23.56
CA PRO A 627 24.71 -86.66 22.75
C PRO A 627 23.97 -87.79 23.45
N GLY A 628 23.01 -88.46 22.80
CA GLY A 628 22.26 -89.63 23.28
C GLY A 628 22.50 -90.87 22.43
N ASP A 629 21.79 -91.99 22.72
CA ASP A 629 21.82 -93.19 21.91
C ASP A 629 21.32 -92.89 20.47
N PRO A 630 22.13 -93.23 19.43
CA PRO A 630 21.71 -92.91 18.03
C PRO A 630 20.40 -93.58 17.62
N ASN A 631 19.92 -94.59 18.34
CA ASN A 631 18.65 -95.29 18.01
C ASN A 631 17.43 -94.72 18.67
N VAL A 632 17.61 -93.75 19.56
CA VAL A 632 16.52 -93.10 20.28
C VAL A 632 16.23 -91.70 19.66
N PRO A 633 15.05 -91.40 19.12
CA PRO A 633 14.70 -90.07 18.55
C PRO A 633 14.79 -88.99 19.64
N LEU A 634 15.38 -87.81 19.29
CA LEU A 634 15.38 -86.58 20.15
C LEU A 634 14.04 -85.83 20.04
N ILE A 635 13.30 -86.12 19.00
CA ILE A 635 11.97 -85.48 18.70
C ILE A 635 11.01 -86.59 18.39
N ALA A 636 9.91 -86.71 19.11
CA ALA A 636 8.91 -87.76 18.91
C ALA A 636 8.22 -87.65 17.55
N ASP A 637 7.77 -88.77 16.98
CA ASP A 637 6.92 -88.75 15.77
C ASP A 637 5.58 -88.13 16.10
N GLY A 638 5.25 -87.10 15.23
CA GLY A 638 3.99 -86.32 15.41
C GLY A 638 4.11 -85.10 16.33
N GLU A 639 5.27 -84.81 16.89
CA GLU A 639 5.49 -83.59 17.68
C GLU A 639 5.45 -82.37 16.76
N ASP A 640 4.78 -81.28 17.26
CA ASP A 640 4.67 -80.03 16.53
C ASP A 640 6.06 -79.33 16.42
N LEU A 641 6.68 -79.48 15.26
CA LEU A 641 8.00 -78.93 14.95
C LEU A 641 8.09 -77.41 15.07
N THR A 642 6.95 -76.66 15.08
CA THR A 642 6.95 -75.23 15.25
C THR A 642 7.27 -74.76 16.66
N THR A 643 7.12 -75.67 17.61
CA THR A 643 7.40 -75.41 19.04
C THR A 643 8.83 -75.88 19.45
N VAL A 644 9.42 -76.78 18.64
CA VAL A 644 10.78 -77.35 18.92
C VAL A 644 11.87 -76.34 18.65
N LYS A 645 12.89 -76.32 19.50
CA LYS A 645 14.06 -75.44 19.38
C LYS A 645 14.94 -75.84 18.18
N LEU A 646 15.46 -74.81 17.47
CA LEU A 646 16.32 -75.03 16.27
C LEU A 646 17.51 -75.91 16.58
N ALA A 647 18.16 -75.76 17.76
CA ALA A 647 19.29 -76.61 18.16
C ALA A 647 18.90 -78.07 18.31
N THR A 648 17.71 -78.40 18.80
CA THR A 648 17.22 -79.78 18.92
C THR A 648 16.86 -80.33 17.53
N ILE A 649 16.23 -79.55 16.66
CA ILE A 649 15.91 -79.97 15.28
C ILE A 649 17.19 -80.31 14.54
N LYS A 650 18.21 -79.45 14.64
CA LYS A 650 19.54 -79.72 14.01
C LYS A 650 20.24 -80.95 14.56
N ALA A 651 20.11 -81.22 15.88
CA ALA A 651 20.68 -82.40 16.48
C ALA A 651 19.96 -83.64 15.99
N GLU A 652 18.63 -83.64 15.85
CA GLU A 652 17.83 -84.77 15.32
C GLU A 652 18.07 -84.96 13.83
N MET A 653 18.24 -83.94 13.04
CA MET A 653 18.68 -84.07 11.65
C MET A 653 20.00 -84.75 11.52
N ALA A 654 21.01 -84.39 12.32
CA ALA A 654 22.32 -84.98 12.34
C ALA A 654 22.28 -86.48 12.76
N ARG A 655 21.38 -86.83 13.69
CA ARG A 655 21.16 -88.25 14.08
C ARG A 655 20.56 -89.06 12.89
N LEU A 656 19.50 -88.52 12.25
CA LEU A 656 18.91 -89.14 11.10
C LEU A 656 19.87 -89.33 9.94
N GLU A 657 20.76 -88.37 9.66
CA GLU A 657 21.75 -88.40 8.62
C GLU A 657 22.72 -89.55 8.81
N GLN A 658 23.03 -89.92 10.09
CA GLN A 658 23.83 -91.14 10.41
C GLN A 658 23.11 -92.46 10.11
N LEU A 659 21.76 -92.44 10.24
CA LEU A 659 20.92 -93.60 9.96
C LEU A 659 20.54 -93.81 8.49
N ILE A 660 20.48 -92.75 7.75
CA ILE A 660 20.10 -92.78 6.31
C ILE A 660 21.16 -93.39 5.40
N SER A 661 22.45 -93.32 5.75
CA SER A 661 23.49 -93.85 4.93
C SER A 661 24.71 -94.28 5.76
N ALA A 662 25.15 -95.59 5.60
CA ALA A 662 26.40 -96.11 6.03
C ALA A 662 27.55 -95.69 5.07
N ASP A 663 27.28 -95.30 3.82
CA ASP A 663 28.22 -94.72 2.89
C ASP A 663 28.46 -93.21 3.09
N THR A 664 29.67 -92.94 3.42
CA THR A 664 30.11 -91.56 3.76
C THR A 664 29.97 -90.64 2.54
N ILE A 665 30.11 -91.10 1.30
CA ILE A 665 30.03 -90.30 0.09
C ILE A 665 28.59 -89.87 -0.18
N ILE A 666 27.62 -90.77 -0.11
CA ILE A 666 26.18 -90.50 -0.31
C ILE A 666 25.66 -89.56 0.76
N ARG A 667 26.11 -89.84 2.05
CA ARG A 667 25.72 -88.92 3.15
C ARG A 667 26.22 -87.46 2.94
N ASN A 668 27.49 -87.31 2.51
CA ASN A 668 28.08 -86.02 2.26
C ASN A 668 27.38 -85.34 1.07
N GLN A 669 27.03 -86.04 0.00
CA GLN A 669 26.25 -85.53 -1.11
C GLN A 669 24.85 -85.09 -0.70
N TYR A 670 24.14 -85.87 0.11
CA TYR A 670 22.78 -85.56 0.62
C TYR A 670 22.80 -84.30 1.50
N THR A 671 23.77 -84.24 2.47
CA THR A 671 23.92 -83.02 3.33
C THR A 671 24.27 -81.78 2.52
N ALA A 672 25.18 -81.91 1.57
CA ALA A 672 25.54 -80.76 0.71
C ALA A 672 24.37 -80.29 -0.15
N LEU A 673 23.60 -81.22 -0.74
CA LEU A 673 22.46 -80.90 -1.56
C LEU A 673 21.31 -80.31 -0.74
N SER A 674 21.02 -80.86 0.46
CA SER A 674 20.04 -80.26 1.40
C SER A 674 20.42 -78.84 1.83
N SER A 675 21.73 -78.64 2.15
CA SER A 675 22.24 -77.28 2.49
C SER A 675 22.07 -76.30 1.31
N ARG A 676 22.34 -76.80 0.08
CA ARG A 676 22.17 -76.01 -1.15
C ARG A 676 20.68 -75.62 -1.39
N ILE A 677 19.74 -76.56 -1.20
CA ILE A 677 18.28 -76.28 -1.28
C ILE A 677 17.87 -75.20 -0.27
N ALA A 678 18.38 -75.29 0.95
CA ALA A 678 18.07 -74.30 1.98
C ALA A 678 18.58 -72.88 1.62
N GLN A 679 19.82 -72.78 1.05
CA GLN A 679 20.37 -71.51 0.56
C GLN A 679 19.54 -70.93 -0.59
N GLU A 680 19.18 -71.78 -1.57
CA GLU A 680 18.40 -71.33 -2.74
C GLU A 680 16.95 -70.93 -2.37
N ASN A 681 16.35 -71.63 -1.41
CA ASN A 681 15.04 -71.19 -0.85
C ASN A 681 15.14 -69.83 -0.15
N THR A 682 16.23 -69.56 0.58
CA THR A 682 16.43 -68.24 1.19
C THR A 682 16.58 -67.15 0.12
N ALA A 683 17.35 -67.45 -0.93
CA ALA A 683 17.53 -66.53 -2.07
C ALA A 683 16.20 -66.33 -2.84
N LEU A 684 15.38 -67.35 -3.01
CA LEU A 684 14.04 -67.28 -3.60
C LEU A 684 13.14 -66.31 -2.81
N LYS A 685 13.13 -66.44 -1.50
CA LYS A 685 12.31 -65.58 -0.63
C LYS A 685 12.71 -64.11 -0.75
N ILE A 686 14.01 -63.79 -0.86
CA ILE A 686 14.50 -62.43 -1.06
C ILE A 686 13.99 -61.89 -2.44
N LEU A 687 14.07 -62.72 -3.49
CA LEU A 687 13.55 -62.33 -4.81
C LEU A 687 12.03 -62.09 -4.79
N GLU A 688 11.26 -62.93 -4.10
CA GLU A 688 9.81 -62.77 -3.94
C GLU A 688 9.45 -61.50 -3.19
N MET A 689 10.20 -61.14 -2.14
CA MET A 689 10.06 -59.86 -1.43
C MET A 689 10.31 -58.65 -2.36
N ARG A 690 11.41 -58.69 -3.12
CA ARG A 690 11.72 -57.65 -4.11
C ARG A 690 10.67 -57.54 -5.21
N LEU A 691 10.17 -58.68 -5.69
CA LEU A 691 9.09 -58.72 -6.67
C LEU A 691 7.80 -58.09 -6.14
N THR A 692 7.43 -58.41 -4.91
CA THR A 692 6.24 -57.83 -4.25
C THR A 692 6.40 -56.32 -4.07
N ASP A 693 7.56 -55.81 -3.65
CA ASP A 693 7.87 -54.37 -3.54
C ASP A 693 7.75 -53.67 -4.92
N ALA A 694 8.40 -54.30 -5.94
CA ALA A 694 8.36 -53.79 -7.30
C ALA A 694 6.93 -53.76 -7.89
N GLN A 695 6.09 -54.78 -7.61
CA GLN A 695 4.67 -54.80 -8.06
C GLN A 695 3.84 -53.73 -7.41
N GLY A 696 4.16 -53.27 -6.18
CA GLY A 696 3.54 -52.16 -5.51
C GLY A 696 3.97 -50.79 -6.01
N ALA A 697 5.08 -50.72 -6.77
CA ALA A 697 5.70 -49.46 -7.19
C ALA A 697 4.78 -48.57 -8.03
N ALA A 698 4.00 -49.12 -8.93
CA ALA A 698 3.07 -48.37 -9.78
C ALA A 698 2.03 -47.58 -8.97
N VAL A 699 1.52 -48.17 -7.88
CA VAL A 699 0.52 -47.52 -6.99
C VAL A 699 1.20 -46.38 -6.20
N ARG A 700 2.37 -46.66 -5.62
CA ARG A 700 3.15 -45.64 -4.88
C ARG A 700 3.54 -44.47 -5.78
N ARG A 701 4.01 -44.77 -7.01
CA ARG A 701 4.32 -43.74 -8.02
C ARG A 701 3.11 -42.86 -8.31
N LYS A 702 1.92 -43.46 -8.49
CA LYS A 702 0.70 -42.68 -8.75
C LYS A 702 0.36 -41.75 -7.57
N THR A 703 0.49 -42.22 -6.34
CA THR A 703 0.31 -41.40 -5.14
C THR A 703 1.29 -40.22 -5.12
N LEU A 704 2.59 -40.48 -5.34
CA LEU A 704 3.62 -39.45 -5.42
C LEU A 704 3.37 -38.44 -6.55
N GLN A 705 2.86 -38.89 -7.71
CA GLN A 705 2.47 -38.00 -8.79
C GLN A 705 1.36 -37.03 -8.36
N THR A 706 0.33 -37.51 -7.65
CA THR A 706 -0.74 -36.67 -7.11
C THR A 706 -0.19 -35.68 -6.07
N GLU A 707 0.71 -36.11 -5.20
CA GLU A 707 1.37 -35.23 -4.23
C GLU A 707 2.19 -34.13 -4.93
N ARG A 708 2.92 -34.48 -6.00
CA ARG A 708 3.68 -33.51 -6.81
C ARG A 708 2.76 -32.51 -7.50
N GLU A 709 1.63 -32.95 -8.04
CA GLU A 709 0.64 -32.08 -8.66
C GLU A 709 0.06 -31.09 -7.61
N ALA A 710 -0.22 -31.54 -6.41
CA ALA A 710 -0.67 -30.69 -5.32
C ALA A 710 0.42 -29.67 -4.89
N ALA A 711 1.69 -30.08 -4.87
CA ALA A 711 2.81 -29.19 -4.58
C ALA A 711 2.97 -28.09 -5.65
N TYR A 712 2.82 -28.41 -6.95
CA TYR A 712 2.77 -27.41 -8.01
C TYR A 712 1.63 -26.41 -7.79
N GLY A 713 0.45 -26.88 -7.35
CA GLY A 713 -0.67 -26.01 -7.01
C GLY A 713 -0.30 -24.97 -5.96
N ARG A 714 0.36 -25.41 -4.89
CA ARG A 714 0.82 -24.53 -3.81
C ARG A 714 1.89 -23.52 -4.26
N VAL A 715 2.76 -23.91 -5.21
CA VAL A 715 3.70 -22.95 -5.85
C VAL A 715 2.93 -21.86 -6.59
N PHE A 716 1.92 -22.22 -7.39
CA PHE A 716 1.12 -21.24 -8.12
C PHE A 716 0.28 -20.37 -7.18
N ASP A 717 -0.26 -20.92 -6.10
CA ASP A 717 -0.97 -20.14 -5.08
C ASP A 717 -0.05 -19.12 -4.41
N ALA A 718 1.20 -19.49 -4.15
CA ALA A 718 2.20 -18.55 -3.60
C ALA A 718 2.51 -17.41 -4.57
N ILE A 719 2.71 -17.70 -5.87
CA ILE A 719 2.94 -16.68 -6.91
C ILE A 719 1.74 -15.73 -7.05
N ILE A 720 0.52 -16.27 -7.03
CA ILE A 720 -0.70 -15.44 -7.09
C ILE A 720 -0.83 -14.58 -5.84
N SER A 721 -0.47 -15.11 -4.69
CA SER A 721 -0.48 -14.36 -3.44
C SER A 721 0.54 -13.21 -3.44
N GLU A 722 1.73 -13.39 -4.02
CA GLU A 722 2.69 -12.30 -4.25
C GLU A 722 2.09 -11.21 -5.15
N GLN A 723 1.39 -11.57 -6.22
CA GLN A 723 0.67 -10.62 -7.09
C GLN A 723 -0.40 -9.85 -6.31
N ASN A 724 -1.19 -10.54 -5.48
CA ASN A 724 -2.25 -9.91 -4.69
C ASN A 724 -1.68 -8.91 -3.67
N VAL A 725 -0.55 -9.20 -3.04
CA VAL A 725 0.15 -8.24 -2.17
C VAL A 725 0.48 -6.96 -2.92
N LEU A 726 0.98 -7.05 -4.16
CA LEU A 726 1.23 -5.86 -4.98
C LEU A 726 -0.06 -5.10 -5.30
N VAL A 727 -1.14 -5.79 -5.64
CA VAL A 727 -2.46 -5.15 -5.88
C VAL A 727 -2.92 -4.39 -4.63
N ASP A 728 -2.80 -5.00 -3.45
CA ASP A 728 -3.21 -4.40 -2.18
C ASP A 728 -2.32 -3.18 -1.83
N LEU A 729 -1.02 -3.24 -2.11
CA LEU A 729 -0.11 -2.10 -1.91
C LEU A 729 -0.46 -0.90 -2.80
N TYR A 730 -0.98 -1.12 -4.01
CA TYR A 730 -1.42 -0.04 -4.89
C TYR A 730 -2.82 0.49 -4.56
N ALA A 731 -3.63 -0.24 -3.78
CA ALA A 731 -5.04 0.10 -3.52
C ALA A 731 -5.26 1.50 -2.89
N PRO A 732 -4.47 1.98 -1.89
CA PRO A 732 -4.64 3.31 -1.31
C PRO A 732 -4.41 4.43 -2.34
N LEU A 733 -3.40 4.29 -3.20
CA LEU A 733 -3.13 5.24 -4.27
C LEU A 733 -4.27 5.24 -5.29
N MET A 734 -4.77 4.07 -5.69
CA MET A 734 -5.90 3.95 -6.62
C MET A 734 -7.16 4.60 -6.07
N ALA A 735 -7.45 4.43 -4.78
CA ALA A 735 -8.59 5.09 -4.12
C ALA A 735 -8.46 6.63 -4.15
N ARG A 736 -7.27 7.17 -3.92
CA ARG A 736 -7.00 8.61 -4.02
C ARG A 736 -7.16 9.12 -5.45
N LEU A 737 -6.65 8.40 -6.45
CA LEU A 737 -6.78 8.79 -7.87
C LEU A 737 -8.24 8.77 -8.33
N ALA A 738 -9.03 7.77 -7.94
CA ALA A 738 -10.45 7.68 -8.27
C ALA A 738 -11.28 8.85 -7.74
N ASN A 739 -10.90 9.40 -6.59
CA ASN A 739 -11.55 10.55 -5.95
C ASN A 739 -10.97 11.90 -6.39
N SER A 740 -9.92 11.91 -7.23
CA SER A 740 -9.28 13.15 -7.69
C SER A 740 -10.04 13.83 -8.80
N PRO A 741 -10.01 15.19 -8.89
CA PRO A 741 -10.64 15.93 -9.97
C PRO A 741 -9.86 15.85 -11.29
N GLY A 742 -10.55 16.07 -12.41
CA GLY A 742 -9.92 16.26 -13.71
C GLY A 742 -9.33 15.00 -14.33
N THR A 743 -8.12 15.12 -14.90
CA THR A 743 -7.45 14.06 -15.66
C THR A 743 -6.82 12.98 -14.78
N LEU A 744 -6.51 13.26 -13.52
CA LEU A 744 -5.93 12.30 -12.57
C LEU A 744 -6.84 11.09 -12.36
N ARG A 745 -8.16 11.27 -12.38
CA ARG A 745 -9.13 10.19 -12.28
C ARG A 745 -9.04 9.16 -13.42
N LYS A 746 -8.38 9.50 -14.53
CA LYS A 746 -8.19 8.61 -15.69
C LYS A 746 -6.93 7.73 -15.54
N LEU A 747 -6.07 8.02 -14.56
CA LEU A 747 -4.90 7.20 -14.27
C LEU A 747 -5.32 5.95 -13.52
N SER A 748 -4.79 4.82 -13.95
CA SER A 748 -4.96 3.53 -13.28
C SER A 748 -3.67 2.74 -13.31
N PHE A 749 -3.42 1.99 -12.26
CA PHE A 749 -2.32 1.02 -12.19
C PHE A 749 -2.90 -0.38 -12.25
N SER A 750 -2.25 -1.26 -12.98
CA SER A 750 -2.60 -2.68 -13.02
C SER A 750 -1.36 -3.52 -12.74
N VAL A 751 -1.53 -4.52 -11.90
CA VAL A 751 -0.48 -5.52 -11.62
C VAL A 751 -0.76 -6.73 -12.49
N SER A 752 0.16 -7.07 -13.38
CA SER A 752 0.03 -8.24 -14.26
C SER A 752 1.22 -9.18 -14.08
N ARG A 753 0.95 -10.49 -14.16
CA ARG A 753 2.02 -11.48 -14.26
C ARG A 753 2.51 -11.52 -15.70
N VAL A 754 3.81 -11.46 -15.87
CA VAL A 754 4.44 -11.65 -17.18
C VAL A 754 5.23 -12.95 -17.12
N VAL A 755 4.93 -13.87 -18.02
CA VAL A 755 5.60 -15.18 -18.09
C VAL A 755 6.41 -15.27 -19.36
N ASP A 756 7.71 -15.53 -19.20
CA ASP A 756 8.61 -15.82 -20.32
C ASP A 756 8.46 -17.28 -20.76
N ALA A 757 7.36 -17.54 -21.48
CA ALA A 757 7.08 -18.85 -22.05
C ALA A 757 8.11 -19.26 -23.13
N ASN A 758 8.81 -18.29 -23.73
CA ASN A 758 9.82 -18.57 -24.75
C ASN A 758 11.06 -19.21 -24.14
N THR A 759 11.65 -18.59 -23.11
CA THR A 759 12.82 -19.18 -22.41
C THR A 759 12.51 -20.55 -21.83
N TRP A 760 11.30 -20.74 -21.28
CA TRP A 760 10.86 -22.05 -20.78
C TRP A 760 10.80 -23.09 -21.91
N ALA A 761 10.21 -22.75 -23.06
CA ALA A 761 10.07 -23.65 -24.19
C ALA A 761 11.42 -23.95 -24.85
N ASP A 762 12.27 -22.95 -25.02
CA ASP A 762 13.64 -23.09 -25.56
C ASP A 762 14.48 -24.05 -24.71
N PHE A 763 14.39 -23.92 -23.37
CA PHE A 763 15.06 -24.87 -22.47
C PHE A 763 14.56 -26.30 -22.66
N ALA A 764 13.24 -26.49 -22.81
CA ALA A 764 12.67 -27.81 -23.01
C ALA A 764 13.06 -28.41 -24.37
N GLU A 765 13.06 -27.61 -25.43
CA GLU A 765 13.54 -28.04 -26.77
C GLU A 765 15.03 -28.34 -26.79
N ASP A 766 15.83 -27.60 -26.01
CA ASP A 766 17.28 -27.83 -25.91
C ASP A 766 17.64 -29.06 -25.08
N LYS A 767 16.93 -29.39 -24.02
CA LYS A 767 17.31 -30.42 -23.06
C LYS A 767 16.46 -31.68 -23.13
N LEU A 768 15.19 -31.57 -23.47
CA LEU A 768 14.22 -32.66 -23.25
C LEU A 768 13.60 -33.19 -24.57
N ILE A 769 13.43 -32.36 -25.58
CA ILE A 769 12.69 -32.67 -26.81
C ILE A 769 13.63 -32.74 -28.01
N ASP A 770 13.54 -33.86 -28.77
CA ASP A 770 14.21 -34.00 -30.05
C ASP A 770 13.29 -33.42 -31.16
N CYS A 771 13.54 -32.16 -31.49
CA CYS A 771 12.76 -31.43 -32.50
C CYS A 771 12.96 -31.94 -33.95
N ARG A 772 13.75 -32.98 -34.16
CA ARG A 772 13.93 -33.65 -35.48
C ARG A 772 12.86 -34.72 -35.73
N LYS A 773 12.17 -35.15 -34.66
CA LYS A 773 11.12 -36.18 -34.77
C LYS A 773 9.82 -35.58 -35.26
N SER A 774 9.12 -36.32 -36.15
CA SER A 774 7.83 -35.89 -36.69
C SER A 774 6.76 -35.77 -35.58
N GLY A 775 5.88 -34.78 -35.68
CA GLY A 775 4.81 -34.52 -34.72
C GLY A 775 4.66 -33.04 -34.40
N PRO A 776 3.85 -32.70 -33.39
CA PRO A 776 3.59 -31.30 -33.00
C PRO A 776 4.83 -30.57 -32.53
N PHE A 777 5.88 -31.25 -32.13
CA PHE A 777 7.16 -30.68 -31.66
C PHE A 777 8.26 -30.70 -32.73
N TYR A 778 7.89 -30.91 -34.00
CA TYR A 778 8.83 -30.88 -35.10
C TYR A 778 9.30 -29.46 -35.42
N GLY A 779 10.59 -29.24 -35.43
CA GLY A 779 11.24 -27.95 -35.68
C GLY A 779 11.36 -27.10 -34.41
N ARG A 780 12.48 -26.36 -34.30
CA ARG A 780 12.66 -25.40 -33.18
C ARG A 780 11.59 -24.31 -33.23
N GLY A 781 11.11 -23.91 -32.02
CA GLY A 781 10.05 -22.94 -31.85
C GLY A 781 8.62 -23.51 -31.89
N SER A 782 8.48 -24.82 -32.19
CA SER A 782 7.17 -25.49 -32.18
C SER A 782 6.55 -25.55 -30.79
N LEU A 783 7.34 -25.91 -29.78
CA LEU A 783 6.88 -25.89 -28.39
C LEU A 783 6.60 -24.46 -27.91
N THR A 784 7.41 -23.48 -28.33
CA THR A 784 7.20 -22.06 -28.04
C THR A 784 5.84 -21.58 -28.55
N ALA A 785 5.47 -21.94 -29.80
CA ALA A 785 4.17 -21.59 -30.37
C ALA A 785 3.00 -22.21 -29.56
N LEU A 786 3.11 -23.48 -29.20
CA LEU A 786 2.11 -24.20 -28.40
C LEU A 786 2.01 -23.63 -26.97
N ALA A 787 3.15 -23.37 -26.32
CA ALA A 787 3.17 -22.78 -24.98
C ALA A 787 2.51 -21.40 -24.95
N ASN A 788 2.82 -20.55 -25.94
CA ASN A 788 2.21 -19.22 -26.04
C ASN A 788 0.70 -19.27 -26.29
N SER A 789 0.21 -20.25 -27.05
CA SER A 789 -1.23 -20.36 -27.36
C SER A 789 -2.05 -21.07 -26.27
N GLU A 790 -1.51 -22.11 -25.65
CA GLU A 790 -2.29 -23.01 -24.79
C GLU A 790 -1.98 -22.84 -23.28
N LEU A 791 -0.77 -22.40 -22.91
CA LEU A 791 -0.35 -22.32 -21.51
C LEU A 791 -0.24 -20.88 -21.02
N LYS A 792 0.38 -20.01 -21.80
CA LYS A 792 0.66 -18.62 -21.39
C LYS A 792 -0.56 -17.84 -20.92
N PRO A 793 -1.74 -17.91 -21.58
CA PRO A 793 -2.93 -17.17 -21.10
C PRO A 793 -3.35 -17.58 -19.67
N ALA A 794 -3.28 -18.89 -19.35
CA ALA A 794 -3.57 -19.38 -18.02
C ALA A 794 -2.47 -18.97 -17.02
N TRP A 795 -1.19 -19.01 -17.42
CA TRP A 795 -0.07 -18.61 -16.57
C TRP A 795 -0.11 -17.12 -16.21
N GLU A 796 -0.51 -16.25 -17.12
CA GLU A 796 -0.52 -14.80 -16.92
C GLU A 796 -1.77 -14.30 -16.18
N SER A 797 -2.94 -14.91 -16.38
CA SER A 797 -4.20 -14.39 -15.85
C SER A 797 -5.04 -15.40 -15.07
N GLY A 798 -4.67 -16.71 -15.10
CA GLY A 798 -5.44 -17.76 -14.44
C GLY A 798 -5.22 -17.87 -12.95
N SER A 799 -6.19 -18.47 -12.23
CA SER A 799 -6.03 -18.96 -10.87
C SER A 799 -5.12 -20.20 -10.83
N ALA A 800 -4.62 -20.60 -9.66
CA ALA A 800 -3.81 -21.81 -9.51
C ALA A 800 -4.50 -23.06 -10.09
N VAL A 801 -5.80 -23.19 -9.87
CA VAL A 801 -6.61 -24.30 -10.43
C VAL A 801 -6.65 -24.25 -11.96
N GLN A 802 -6.81 -23.06 -12.54
CA GLN A 802 -6.81 -22.88 -14.00
C GLN A 802 -5.43 -23.16 -14.61
N ILE A 803 -4.35 -22.75 -13.94
CA ILE A 803 -2.98 -23.07 -14.35
C ILE A 803 -2.75 -24.59 -14.35
N GLN A 804 -3.10 -25.26 -13.26
CA GLN A 804 -2.98 -26.71 -13.15
C GLN A 804 -3.81 -27.43 -14.23
N ALA A 805 -5.05 -27.00 -14.47
CA ALA A 805 -5.90 -27.57 -15.49
C ALA A 805 -5.32 -27.38 -16.90
N ALA A 806 -4.77 -26.20 -17.21
CA ALA A 806 -4.13 -25.95 -18.49
C ALA A 806 -2.92 -26.87 -18.71
N MET A 807 -2.06 -27.01 -17.68
CA MET A 807 -0.90 -27.90 -17.73
C MET A 807 -1.30 -29.38 -17.86
N ALA A 808 -2.29 -29.83 -17.09
CA ALA A 808 -2.79 -31.20 -17.16
C ALA A 808 -3.40 -31.51 -18.55
N ASN A 809 -4.18 -30.56 -19.09
CA ASN A 809 -4.77 -30.71 -20.42
C ASN A 809 -3.69 -30.73 -21.53
N PHE A 810 -2.68 -29.90 -21.43
CA PHE A 810 -1.55 -29.89 -22.36
C PHE A 810 -0.81 -31.23 -22.33
N ILE A 811 -0.46 -31.73 -21.14
CA ILE A 811 0.20 -33.03 -20.99
C ILE A 811 -0.70 -34.14 -21.53
N ALA A 812 -1.99 -34.17 -21.17
CA ALA A 812 -2.93 -35.20 -21.63
C ALA A 812 -3.06 -35.21 -23.17
N LYS A 813 -3.13 -34.00 -23.77
CA LYS A 813 -3.26 -33.85 -25.23
C LYS A 813 -2.01 -34.33 -25.98
N TYR A 814 -0.84 -33.97 -25.48
CA TYR A 814 0.43 -34.23 -26.18
C TYR A 814 1.27 -35.37 -25.57
N TRP A 815 0.70 -36.17 -24.66
CA TRP A 815 1.44 -37.22 -23.95
C TRP A 815 2.22 -38.16 -24.87
N LYS A 816 1.57 -38.68 -25.93
CA LYS A 816 2.22 -39.60 -26.87
C LYS A 816 3.35 -38.93 -27.63
N ASP A 817 3.16 -37.69 -28.03
CA ASP A 817 4.14 -36.93 -28.79
C ASP A 817 5.34 -36.51 -27.91
N LEU A 818 5.11 -36.20 -26.65
CA LEU A 818 6.17 -35.92 -25.66
C LEU A 818 7.03 -37.16 -25.42
N VAL A 819 6.41 -38.32 -25.26
CA VAL A 819 7.14 -39.59 -25.12
C VAL A 819 7.90 -39.94 -26.40
N TRP A 820 7.31 -39.72 -27.57
CA TRP A 820 7.92 -39.99 -28.88
C TRP A 820 9.13 -39.07 -29.12
N SER A 821 8.99 -37.78 -28.82
CA SER A 821 10.01 -36.76 -29.07
C SER A 821 11.04 -36.63 -27.93
N LYS A 822 10.97 -37.48 -26.90
CA LYS A 822 11.96 -37.45 -25.82
C LYS A 822 13.38 -37.67 -26.39
N LYS A 823 14.36 -36.83 -25.99
CA LYS A 823 15.79 -37.06 -26.26
C LYS A 823 16.28 -38.29 -25.53
N SER A 824 17.18 -39.05 -26.17
CA SER A 824 17.90 -40.10 -25.50
C SER A 824 19.07 -39.50 -24.69
N TYR A 825 19.42 -40.06 -23.55
CA TYR A 825 20.56 -39.59 -22.73
C TYR A 825 21.92 -39.75 -23.42
N ALA A 826 21.96 -40.35 -24.62
CA ALA A 826 23.19 -40.53 -25.40
C ALA A 826 23.37 -39.40 -26.45
N ASP A 827 22.39 -38.60 -26.68
CA ASP A 827 22.42 -37.40 -27.53
C ASP A 827 22.53 -36.14 -26.67
#